data_2630dfb03b20993b1fe1123096f8c86d
#
_entry.id   2630dfb03b20993b1fe1123096f8c86d
#
_cell.length_a   1.000
_cell.length_b   1.000
_cell.length_c   1.000
_cell.angle_alpha   90.00
_cell.angle_beta   90.00
_cell.angle_gamma   90.00
#
_symmetry.space_group_name_H-M   'P 1'
#
loop_
_entity.id
_entity.type
_entity.pdbx_description
1 polymer ?
#
loop_
_entity_poly.entity_id
_entity_poly.type
_entity_poly.pdbx_seq_one_letter_code
_entity_poly.pdbx_strand_id
1 'polypeptide(L)'
;MKKYFIPWLLATLLVFVSCGKKEAEVPSENELPVTEEVVEPAITPEQRASVLGFAQYLPKDISHYSAVINASSSIERFCQSPLGVLIMDRMEDEGISVDDLDMLMGVDYNLSGLSNDFFVAYGAGAPAAVDSFTTFLGRLCYNAGRIGVYAGNALVKDSSDGAMHPTMLFGSPMKGIAPDFIKFLEEFDMPAYYQGIHVSDDEGRAMAREELEALPMLMSMMEIAVEPITIDRAGSSFEGWKFSGAEFVAVIKEQFLNEGGARSLSESMGVSKDDIKAFLEAMASKNLIAVVGEIDEYVVLFVGNSEEDLVIIEDVNESLCASDQIEFIDSYLDKDLFSFGVSNGSMASSSAALEKMFYGLFGSLAQGLSDGLEEADALGDTQDIEVMLDALHQKAKGILAMYEESNAGYVAFIEDGIKFEMHGGSNMPHLDMDTEHTLTPMSQGERNLLFLNWVSDPEYNENVMQFIDILSQTSYSLTRHLLPILEKADGNGEFAAFNAGMQMFDQMFRDDLLEIWRALRTNMAEGLGAETAVVVDLNGAMPKAPMLPEPIIENGKMPRIAYVSTVDDRDKLKQSWQRLNKSIDSLLRKAGELAGGMEIPMQAPMSSEKNGLTTWFVPVPFQNDDFVPSVSVSDELFFASTSKQFAEGLSAQAGKDASGQRSGMWLEIDLKVSHQYAQDWLELVEDNADDLMSAPEADDFRANKEMLEAALEALGSLDKFIYHVRKEDGQTRTSLHLKSK
;
A
#
# COMPACT_ATOMS: atom_id res chain seq x y z
N MET A 1 -14.95 15.57 -2.06
CA MET A 1 -14.02 14.79 -1.24
C MET A 1 -14.61 14.30 0.09
N LYS A 2 -15.47 15.05 0.81
CA LYS A 2 -16.10 14.57 2.06
C LYS A 2 -17.08 13.38 1.88
N LYS A 3 -17.72 13.23 0.72
CA LYS A 3 -18.71 12.15 0.46
C LYS A 3 -18.09 10.75 0.23
N TYR A 4 -16.78 10.64 -0.04
CA TYR A 4 -16.15 9.36 -0.37
C TYR A 4 -15.17 8.86 0.69
N PHE A 5 -14.82 9.70 1.69
CA PHE A 5 -13.89 9.34 2.74
C PHE A 5 -14.55 8.50 3.85
N ILE A 6 -15.80 8.82 4.19
CA ILE A 6 -16.56 8.10 5.24
C ILE A 6 -16.91 6.67 4.82
N PRO A 7 -17.41 6.40 3.60
CA PRO A 7 -17.68 5.02 3.15
C PRO A 7 -16.42 4.14 3.09
N TRP A 8 -15.27 4.70 2.65
CA TRP A 8 -14.01 3.95 2.61
C TRP A 8 -13.48 3.63 4.01
N LEU A 9 -13.62 4.57 4.95
CA LEU A 9 -13.30 4.37 6.36
C LEU A 9 -14.25 3.35 7.01
N LEU A 10 -15.53 3.38 6.66
CA LEU A 10 -16.53 2.43 7.12
C LEU A 10 -16.30 1.01 6.58
N ALA A 11 -15.97 0.86 5.30
CA ALA A 11 -15.63 -0.44 4.71
C ALA A 11 -14.37 -1.03 5.35
N THR A 12 -13.37 -0.20 5.61
CA THR A 12 -12.15 -0.62 6.31
C THR A 12 -12.44 -0.95 7.79
N LEU A 13 -13.34 -0.21 8.44
CA LEU A 13 -13.76 -0.46 9.82
C LEU A 13 -14.72 -1.67 9.95
N LEU A 14 -15.61 -1.91 8.98
CA LEU A 14 -16.48 -3.09 8.95
C LEU A 14 -15.68 -4.40 8.92
N VAL A 15 -14.56 -4.41 8.23
CA VAL A 15 -13.60 -5.54 8.28
C VAL A 15 -12.92 -5.65 9.66
N PHE A 16 -12.85 -4.54 10.45
CA PHE A 16 -12.03 -4.47 11.68
C PHE A 16 -12.79 -4.54 13.02
N VAL A 17 -14.13 -4.51 13.09
CA VAL A 17 -14.80 -4.29 14.39
C VAL A 17 -15.93 -5.26 14.70
N SER A 18 -15.70 -6.54 14.60
CA SER A 18 -16.66 -7.55 15.07
C SER A 18 -16.24 -8.14 16.45
N CYS A 19 -16.59 -7.50 17.54
CA CYS A 19 -16.25 -7.97 18.89
C CYS A 19 -17.44 -7.99 19.85
N GLY A 20 -17.90 -9.17 20.22
CA GLY A 20 -18.84 -9.41 21.30
C GLY A 20 -18.23 -10.27 22.42
N LYS A 21 -18.47 -9.87 23.66
CA LYS A 21 -17.96 -10.51 24.88
C LYS A 21 -18.40 -11.97 25.04
N LYS A 22 -17.43 -12.84 25.36
CA LYS A 22 -17.63 -13.96 26.27
C LYS A 22 -16.57 -13.88 27.35
N GLU A 23 -17.01 -13.71 28.61
CA GLU A 23 -16.14 -13.86 29.77
C GLU A 23 -15.69 -15.32 29.85
N ALA A 24 -14.40 -15.58 29.65
CA ALA A 24 -13.76 -16.83 30.02
C ALA A 24 -12.82 -16.56 31.19
N GLU A 25 -13.00 -17.27 32.26
CA GLU A 25 -12.12 -17.27 33.43
C GLU A 25 -10.70 -17.65 33.02
N VAL A 26 -9.75 -16.83 33.42
CA VAL A 26 -8.31 -17.03 33.19
C VAL A 26 -7.83 -18.16 34.12
N PRO A 27 -7.27 -19.27 33.61
CA PRO A 27 -6.55 -20.22 34.45
C PRO A 27 -5.16 -19.64 34.76
N SER A 28 -4.79 -19.66 36.04
CA SER A 28 -3.47 -19.30 36.55
C SER A 28 -2.38 -20.21 35.96
N GLU A 29 -1.30 -19.64 35.48
CA GLU A 29 -0.07 -20.36 35.16
C GLU A 29 0.46 -21.14 36.33
N ASN A 30 0.34 -22.46 36.25
CA ASN A 30 1.13 -23.38 37.05
C ASN A 30 1.99 -24.23 36.10
N GLU A 31 3.27 -24.29 36.42
CA GLU A 31 4.29 -25.09 35.76
C GLU A 31 3.78 -26.50 35.44
N LEU A 32 3.69 -26.83 34.17
CA LEU A 32 3.35 -28.16 33.69
C LEU A 32 4.64 -29.04 33.64
N PRO A 33 4.54 -30.30 34.11
CA PRO A 33 5.63 -31.25 33.95
C PRO A 33 5.79 -31.62 32.49
N VAL A 34 7.03 -31.84 32.08
CA VAL A 34 7.39 -32.37 30.77
C VAL A 34 6.64 -33.68 30.52
N THR A 35 5.61 -33.60 29.72
CA THR A 35 4.87 -34.75 29.18
C THR A 35 5.49 -35.16 27.85
N GLU A 36 5.61 -36.48 27.65
CA GLU A 36 5.96 -37.09 26.35
C GLU A 36 5.13 -36.45 25.25
N GLU A 37 5.84 -36.12 24.13
CA GLU A 37 5.21 -35.63 22.90
C GLU A 37 4.09 -36.58 22.48
N VAL A 38 2.86 -36.24 22.82
CA VAL A 38 1.68 -36.84 22.20
C VAL A 38 1.68 -36.24 20.77
N VAL A 39 2.11 -37.06 19.79
CA VAL A 39 1.92 -36.70 18.37
C VAL A 39 0.40 -36.58 18.17
N GLU A 40 -0.09 -35.37 18.12
CA GLU A 40 -1.47 -35.11 17.74
C GLU A 40 -1.74 -35.75 16.38
N PRO A 41 -2.87 -36.42 16.16
CA PRO A 41 -3.18 -37.01 14.87
C PRO A 41 -3.21 -35.88 13.81
N ALA A 42 -2.50 -36.09 12.71
CA ALA A 42 -2.46 -35.12 11.61
C ALA A 42 -3.89 -34.77 11.15
N ILE A 43 -4.17 -33.48 10.99
CA ILE A 43 -5.45 -32.98 10.48
C ILE A 43 -5.69 -33.54 9.09
N THR A 44 -6.88 -34.09 8.85
CA THR A 44 -7.23 -34.68 7.56
C THR A 44 -7.82 -33.65 6.59
N PRO A 45 -7.74 -33.88 5.26
CA PRO A 45 -8.40 -33.02 4.28
C PRO A 45 -9.90 -32.83 4.51
N GLU A 46 -10.59 -33.86 5.02
CA GLU A 46 -12.02 -33.81 5.36
C GLU A 46 -12.29 -32.86 6.54
N GLN A 47 -11.39 -32.81 7.52
CA GLN A 47 -11.51 -31.87 8.63
C GLN A 47 -11.32 -30.43 8.15
N ARG A 48 -10.35 -30.17 7.29
CA ARG A 48 -10.18 -28.87 6.64
C ARG A 48 -11.40 -28.50 5.80
N ALA A 49 -11.91 -29.42 4.96
CA ALA A 49 -13.07 -29.21 4.12
C ALA A 49 -14.34 -28.80 4.90
N SER A 50 -14.51 -29.31 6.11
CA SER A 50 -15.65 -28.94 6.96
C SER A 50 -15.65 -27.48 7.42
N VAL A 51 -14.53 -26.78 7.29
CA VAL A 51 -14.35 -25.38 7.74
C VAL A 51 -14.09 -24.44 6.56
N LEU A 52 -13.42 -24.91 5.50
CA LEU A 52 -12.88 -24.06 4.45
C LEU A 52 -13.79 -23.86 3.22
N GLY A 53 -15.05 -24.27 3.34
CA GLY A 53 -16.07 -24.01 2.31
C GLY A 53 -15.74 -24.57 0.94
N PHE A 54 -15.72 -23.68 -0.10
CA PHE A 54 -15.53 -24.10 -1.47
C PHE A 54 -14.12 -24.64 -1.80
N ALA A 55 -13.12 -24.48 -0.92
CA ALA A 55 -11.77 -25.02 -1.11
C ALA A 55 -11.76 -26.54 -1.42
N GLN A 56 -12.76 -27.29 -0.96
CA GLN A 56 -12.90 -28.73 -1.21
C GLN A 56 -13.20 -29.10 -2.67
N TYR A 57 -13.67 -28.15 -3.46
CA TYR A 57 -14.02 -28.36 -4.88
C TYR A 57 -12.94 -27.84 -5.84
N LEU A 58 -11.92 -27.16 -5.34
CA LEU A 58 -10.85 -26.59 -6.15
C LEU A 58 -9.62 -27.51 -6.19
N PRO A 59 -8.87 -27.58 -7.30
CA PRO A 59 -7.69 -28.43 -7.41
C PRO A 59 -6.53 -27.95 -6.50
N LYS A 60 -5.60 -28.87 -6.18
CA LYS A 60 -4.45 -28.60 -5.30
C LYS A 60 -3.49 -27.51 -5.79
N ASP A 61 -3.43 -27.31 -7.10
CA ASP A 61 -2.53 -26.40 -7.79
C ASP A 61 -3.12 -24.99 -8.02
N ILE A 62 -4.20 -24.67 -7.33
CA ILE A 62 -4.74 -23.30 -7.28
C ILE A 62 -3.61 -22.33 -6.88
N SER A 63 -3.46 -21.26 -7.64
CA SER A 63 -2.43 -20.25 -7.38
C SER A 63 -2.82 -19.25 -6.32
N HIS A 64 -4.11 -18.99 -6.17
CA HIS A 64 -4.67 -18.11 -5.16
C HIS A 64 -6.07 -18.54 -4.80
N TYR A 65 -6.38 -18.52 -3.52
CA TYR A 65 -7.72 -18.68 -2.98
C TYR A 65 -7.92 -17.71 -1.84
N SER A 66 -9.04 -17.03 -1.80
CA SER A 66 -9.43 -16.14 -0.71
C SER A 66 -10.92 -16.33 -0.45
N ALA A 67 -11.31 -16.49 0.80
CA ALA A 67 -12.70 -16.69 1.18
C ALA A 67 -13.06 -15.89 2.44
N VAL A 68 -14.30 -15.42 2.46
CA VAL A 68 -15.01 -15.02 3.68
C VAL A 68 -15.95 -16.16 4.03
N ILE A 69 -15.86 -16.61 5.26
CA ILE A 69 -16.65 -17.72 5.81
C ILE A 69 -17.36 -17.24 7.09
N ASN A 70 -18.47 -17.84 7.41
CA ASN A 70 -19.29 -17.43 8.58
C ASN A 70 -19.67 -15.93 8.54
N ALA A 71 -19.87 -15.36 7.33
CA ALA A 71 -20.13 -13.95 7.12
C ALA A 71 -21.33 -13.44 7.92
N SER A 72 -22.47 -14.14 7.85
CA SER A 72 -23.69 -13.79 8.56
C SER A 72 -23.48 -13.65 10.07
N SER A 73 -22.81 -14.65 10.69
CA SER A 73 -22.54 -14.62 12.13
C SER A 73 -21.59 -13.51 12.53
N SER A 74 -20.63 -13.17 11.67
CA SER A 74 -19.64 -12.10 11.90
C SER A 74 -20.29 -10.73 11.82
N ILE A 75 -21.19 -10.50 10.85
CA ILE A 75 -21.97 -9.26 10.72
C ILE A 75 -22.94 -9.11 11.90
N GLU A 76 -23.63 -10.16 12.27
CA GLU A 76 -24.55 -10.11 13.43
C GLU A 76 -23.81 -9.70 14.72
N ARG A 77 -22.62 -10.28 14.97
CA ARG A 77 -21.77 -9.88 16.11
C ARG A 77 -21.30 -8.44 16.02
N PHE A 78 -20.93 -8.01 14.83
CA PHE A 78 -20.56 -6.60 14.61
C PHE A 78 -21.72 -5.67 14.95
N CYS A 79 -22.93 -5.92 14.44
CA CYS A 79 -24.10 -5.13 14.72
C CYS A 79 -24.48 -5.09 16.21
N GLN A 80 -24.14 -6.15 16.96
CA GLN A 80 -24.36 -6.22 18.41
C GLN A 80 -23.24 -5.56 19.23
N SER A 81 -22.09 -5.21 18.60
CA SER A 81 -21.00 -4.50 19.30
C SER A 81 -21.37 -3.04 19.58
N PRO A 82 -20.77 -2.37 20.61
CA PRO A 82 -21.03 -0.96 20.88
C PRO A 82 -20.79 -0.05 19.68
N LEU A 83 -19.77 -0.34 18.87
CA LEU A 83 -19.50 0.42 17.64
C LEU A 83 -20.52 0.10 16.54
N GLY A 84 -20.92 -1.16 16.39
CA GLY A 84 -21.94 -1.57 15.45
C GLY A 84 -23.28 -0.90 15.75
N VAL A 85 -23.71 -0.93 17.02
CA VAL A 85 -24.93 -0.23 17.48
C VAL A 85 -24.88 1.25 17.15
N LEU A 86 -23.77 1.93 17.47
CA LEU A 86 -23.60 3.37 17.14
C LEU A 86 -23.73 3.65 15.63
N ILE A 87 -23.13 2.79 14.81
CA ILE A 87 -23.20 2.94 13.35
C ILE A 87 -24.61 2.70 12.85
N MET A 88 -25.27 1.67 13.34
CA MET A 88 -26.64 1.33 12.93
C MET A 88 -27.65 2.42 13.34
N ASP A 89 -27.57 2.90 14.59
CA ASP A 89 -28.43 4.00 15.07
C ASP A 89 -28.23 5.26 14.21
N ARG A 90 -26.98 5.58 13.85
CA ARG A 90 -26.67 6.73 13.02
C ARG A 90 -27.21 6.60 11.60
N MET A 91 -27.15 5.40 11.04
CA MET A 91 -27.72 5.13 9.72
C MET A 91 -29.24 5.28 9.74
N GLU A 92 -29.89 4.77 10.77
CA GLU A 92 -31.36 4.91 10.95
C GLU A 92 -31.76 6.39 11.06
N ASP A 93 -31.02 7.20 11.83
CA ASP A 93 -31.23 8.63 12.00
C ASP A 93 -31.10 9.42 10.68
N GLU A 94 -30.17 9.01 9.81
CA GLU A 94 -29.98 9.62 8.47
C GLU A 94 -30.95 9.03 7.42
N GLY A 95 -31.78 8.07 7.80
CA GLY A 95 -32.72 7.38 6.92
C GLY A 95 -32.00 6.48 5.90
N ILE A 96 -30.77 6.05 6.23
CA ILE A 96 -29.97 5.12 5.44
C ILE A 96 -30.27 3.73 5.97
N SER A 97 -30.87 2.89 5.15
CA SER A 97 -31.04 1.47 5.50
C SER A 97 -29.71 0.72 5.29
N VAL A 98 -29.58 -0.46 5.90
CA VAL A 98 -28.44 -1.37 5.65
C VAL A 98 -28.35 -1.65 4.14
N ASP A 99 -29.50 -1.75 3.46
CA ASP A 99 -29.58 -1.96 2.01
C ASP A 99 -29.11 -0.75 1.18
N ASP A 100 -29.10 0.47 1.74
CA ASP A 100 -28.61 1.68 1.08
C ASP A 100 -27.08 1.84 1.16
N LEU A 101 -26.39 1.09 2.03
CA LEU A 101 -24.93 1.06 2.10
C LEU A 101 -24.29 0.58 0.79
N ASP A 102 -24.95 -0.27 0.06
CA ASP A 102 -24.53 -0.75 -1.25
C ASP A 102 -24.38 0.39 -2.26
N MET A 103 -25.35 1.30 -2.26
CA MET A 103 -25.36 2.48 -3.13
C MET A 103 -24.29 3.50 -2.75
N LEU A 104 -23.91 3.58 -1.48
CA LEU A 104 -22.87 4.48 -0.95
C LEU A 104 -21.44 3.99 -1.25
N MET A 105 -21.25 2.70 -1.34
CA MET A 105 -19.95 2.08 -1.64
C MET A 105 -19.61 2.10 -3.14
N GLY A 106 -20.56 2.44 -4.00
CA GLY A 106 -20.36 2.51 -5.46
C GLY A 106 -20.08 1.16 -6.11
N VAL A 107 -20.41 0.10 -5.41
CA VAL A 107 -20.41 -1.28 -5.86
C VAL A 107 -21.84 -1.71 -5.75
N ASP A 108 -22.47 -2.11 -6.84
CA ASP A 108 -23.83 -2.67 -6.86
C ASP A 108 -23.86 -4.08 -6.19
N TYR A 109 -23.22 -4.22 -5.03
CA TYR A 109 -23.31 -5.40 -4.22
C TYR A 109 -24.40 -5.19 -3.19
N ASN A 110 -25.50 -5.88 -3.37
CA ASN A 110 -26.57 -5.96 -2.39
C ASN A 110 -25.98 -6.44 -1.05
N LEU A 111 -26.12 -5.70 0.06
CA LEU A 111 -25.59 -6.09 1.37
C LEU A 111 -26.20 -7.43 1.88
N SER A 112 -27.34 -7.87 1.29
CA SER A 112 -27.80 -9.24 1.43
C SER A 112 -26.75 -10.25 0.94
N GLY A 113 -25.86 -9.86 -0.01
CA GLY A 113 -24.71 -10.63 -0.45
C GLY A 113 -23.54 -10.63 0.55
N LEU A 114 -23.30 -9.56 1.32
CA LEU A 114 -22.27 -9.53 2.36
C LEU A 114 -22.56 -10.44 3.56
N SER A 115 -23.82 -10.81 3.77
CA SER A 115 -24.20 -11.78 4.81
C SER A 115 -23.93 -13.24 4.41
N ASN A 116 -23.52 -13.48 3.15
CA ASN A 116 -23.23 -14.80 2.64
C ASN A 116 -21.73 -15.04 2.55
N ASP A 117 -21.32 -16.28 2.73
CA ASP A 117 -19.95 -16.70 2.49
C ASP A 117 -19.62 -16.55 1.00
N PHE A 118 -18.45 -16.02 0.69
CA PHE A 118 -18.02 -15.87 -0.70
C PHE A 118 -16.53 -16.22 -0.85
N PHE A 119 -16.15 -16.55 -2.08
CA PHE A 119 -14.76 -16.83 -2.41
C PHE A 119 -14.36 -16.31 -3.79
N VAL A 120 -13.05 -16.12 -3.94
CA VAL A 120 -12.37 -15.86 -5.21
C VAL A 120 -11.18 -16.81 -5.32
N ALA A 121 -10.98 -17.40 -6.51
CA ALA A 121 -9.83 -18.25 -6.76
C ALA A 121 -9.26 -18.04 -8.18
N TYR A 122 -7.95 -18.27 -8.29
CA TYR A 122 -7.21 -18.25 -9.56
C TYR A 122 -6.46 -19.57 -9.76
N GLY A 123 -6.63 -20.19 -10.93
CA GLY A 123 -5.97 -21.42 -11.29
C GLY A 123 -4.44 -21.31 -11.45
N ALA A 124 -3.81 -22.43 -11.69
CA ALA A 124 -2.34 -22.58 -11.81
C ALA A 124 -1.69 -21.66 -12.86
N GLY A 125 -2.44 -21.21 -13.88
CA GLY A 125 -1.96 -20.27 -14.91
C GLY A 125 -1.80 -18.80 -14.46
N ALA A 126 -2.34 -18.42 -13.31
CA ALA A 126 -2.36 -17.01 -12.89
C ALA A 126 -0.97 -16.38 -12.69
N PRO A 127 0.05 -17.05 -12.13
CA PRO A 127 1.39 -16.48 -12.04
C PRO A 127 1.98 -16.10 -13.40
N ALA A 128 1.81 -16.95 -14.41
CA ALA A 128 2.29 -16.68 -15.76
C ALA A 128 1.56 -15.50 -16.41
N ALA A 129 0.25 -15.37 -16.18
CA ALA A 129 -0.53 -14.23 -16.64
C ALA A 129 -0.09 -12.92 -15.99
N VAL A 130 0.18 -12.91 -14.67
CA VAL A 130 0.71 -11.75 -13.94
C VAL A 130 2.10 -11.37 -14.43
N ASP A 131 2.99 -12.33 -14.66
CA ASP A 131 4.34 -12.10 -15.19
C ASP A 131 4.29 -11.51 -16.61
N SER A 132 3.45 -12.05 -17.49
CA SER A 132 3.23 -11.53 -18.84
C SER A 132 2.72 -10.09 -18.80
N PHE A 133 1.75 -9.79 -17.93
CA PHE A 133 1.22 -8.43 -17.76
C PHE A 133 2.26 -7.45 -17.21
N THR A 134 3.00 -7.86 -16.19
CA THR A 134 4.07 -7.04 -15.58
C THR A 134 5.19 -6.76 -16.57
N THR A 135 5.59 -7.78 -17.35
CA THR A 135 6.57 -7.64 -18.43
C THR A 135 6.07 -6.66 -19.48
N PHE A 136 4.80 -6.75 -19.88
CA PHE A 136 4.19 -5.81 -20.82
C PHE A 136 4.20 -4.37 -20.30
N LEU A 137 3.82 -4.14 -19.02
CA LEU A 137 3.91 -2.81 -18.40
C LEU A 137 5.35 -2.27 -18.40
N GLY A 138 6.33 -3.12 -18.09
CA GLY A 138 7.75 -2.77 -18.18
C GLY A 138 8.15 -2.34 -19.60
N ARG A 139 7.66 -3.07 -20.63
CA ARG A 139 7.88 -2.71 -22.03
C ARG A 139 7.20 -1.40 -22.44
N LEU A 140 6.00 -1.14 -21.94
CA LEU A 140 5.35 0.17 -22.15
C LEU A 140 6.17 1.32 -21.55
N CYS A 141 6.70 1.18 -20.34
CA CYS A 141 7.56 2.18 -19.72
C CYS A 141 8.89 2.36 -20.49
N TYR A 142 9.50 1.27 -20.92
CA TYR A 142 10.68 1.30 -21.79
C TYR A 142 10.40 2.10 -23.08
N ASN A 143 9.30 1.77 -23.78
CA ASN A 143 8.92 2.49 -25.01
C ASN A 143 8.56 3.95 -24.71
N ALA A 144 7.94 4.27 -23.58
CA ALA A 144 7.66 5.65 -23.18
C ALA A 144 8.95 6.47 -23.04
N GLY A 145 10.01 5.90 -22.47
CA GLY A 145 11.34 6.50 -22.42
C GLY A 145 11.89 6.83 -23.82
N ARG A 146 11.91 5.84 -24.71
CA ARG A 146 12.37 6.04 -26.10
C ARG A 146 11.53 7.07 -26.86
N ILE A 147 10.19 7.04 -26.69
CA ILE A 147 9.26 8.00 -27.30
C ILE A 147 9.58 9.42 -26.84
N GLY A 148 9.81 9.64 -25.56
CA GLY A 148 10.14 10.95 -25.00
C GLY A 148 11.41 11.53 -25.64
N VAL A 149 12.45 10.71 -25.75
CA VAL A 149 13.71 11.11 -26.41
C VAL A 149 13.50 11.34 -27.89
N TYR A 150 12.78 10.46 -28.57
CA TYR A 150 12.51 10.59 -30.00
C TYR A 150 11.72 11.87 -30.32
N ALA A 151 10.73 12.21 -29.52
CA ALA A 151 9.97 13.45 -29.65
C ALA A 151 10.89 14.68 -29.47
N GLY A 152 11.77 14.67 -28.47
CA GLY A 152 12.78 15.71 -28.27
C GLY A 152 13.74 15.86 -29.44
N ASN A 153 14.24 14.73 -29.96
CA ASN A 153 15.12 14.70 -31.12
C ASN A 153 14.46 15.26 -32.42
N ALA A 154 13.17 14.89 -32.62
CA ALA A 154 12.38 15.39 -33.73
C ALA A 154 12.12 16.89 -33.62
N LEU A 155 11.77 17.39 -32.43
CA LEU A 155 11.58 18.81 -32.13
C LEU A 155 12.83 19.64 -32.54
N VAL A 156 14.01 19.13 -32.21
CA VAL A 156 15.28 19.81 -32.53
C VAL A 156 15.57 19.79 -34.03
N LYS A 157 15.27 18.70 -34.75
CA LYS A 157 15.48 18.57 -36.20
C LYS A 157 14.52 19.44 -37.00
N ASP A 158 13.25 19.51 -36.61
CA ASP A 158 12.18 20.20 -37.37
C ASP A 158 12.04 21.68 -37.02
N SER A 159 12.84 22.23 -36.11
CA SER A 159 12.83 23.66 -35.77
C SER A 159 13.08 24.58 -36.98
N SER A 160 13.50 24.03 -38.13
CA SER A 160 13.65 24.73 -39.38
C SER A 160 12.36 24.92 -40.20
N ASP A 161 11.29 24.14 -40.00
CA ASP A 161 10.09 24.10 -40.86
C ASP A 161 8.73 24.41 -40.17
N GLY A 162 8.69 24.67 -38.89
CA GLY A 162 7.58 25.40 -38.21
C GLY A 162 6.27 24.69 -38.00
N ALA A 163 6.10 23.41 -38.30
CA ALA A 163 4.86 22.66 -38.02
C ALA A 163 5.12 21.22 -37.63
N MET A 164 4.95 20.93 -36.33
CA MET A 164 4.99 19.56 -35.80
C MET A 164 3.78 18.78 -36.32
N HIS A 165 4.00 17.78 -37.18
CA HIS A 165 2.93 16.95 -37.68
C HIS A 165 2.61 15.84 -36.64
N PRO A 166 1.34 15.65 -36.21
CA PRO A 166 0.98 14.61 -35.20
C PRO A 166 1.49 13.20 -35.51
N THR A 167 1.61 12.87 -36.80
CA THR A 167 2.15 11.57 -37.27
C THR A 167 3.63 11.37 -36.94
N MET A 168 4.41 12.42 -36.68
CA MET A 168 5.81 12.31 -36.27
C MET A 168 5.92 11.98 -34.76
N LEU A 169 4.98 12.47 -33.96
CA LEU A 169 4.92 12.15 -32.53
C LEU A 169 4.46 10.71 -32.27
N PHE A 170 3.55 10.19 -33.09
CA PHE A 170 2.91 8.89 -32.85
C PHE A 170 3.37 7.76 -33.81
N GLY A 171 3.80 8.07 -35.00
CA GLY A 171 4.07 7.06 -36.02
C GLY A 171 5.32 6.21 -35.78
N SER A 172 6.41 6.78 -35.25
CA SER A 172 7.64 6.01 -34.95
C SER A 172 7.58 5.29 -33.61
N PRO A 173 6.98 5.91 -32.56
CA PRO A 173 6.77 5.27 -31.26
C PRO A 173 5.86 4.04 -31.32
N MET A 174 4.79 4.09 -32.10
CA MET A 174 3.88 2.95 -32.26
C MET A 174 4.55 1.74 -32.92
N LYS A 175 5.61 1.93 -33.71
CA LYS A 175 6.41 0.82 -34.24
C LYS A 175 7.13 0.00 -33.16
N GLY A 176 7.46 0.62 -32.02
CA GLY A 176 8.03 -0.10 -30.88
C GLY A 176 6.97 -0.78 -30.02
N ILE A 177 5.81 -0.14 -29.83
CA ILE A 177 4.73 -0.64 -28.96
C ILE A 177 3.99 -1.82 -29.61
N ALA A 178 3.74 -1.77 -30.93
CA ALA A 178 2.96 -2.81 -31.60
C ALA A 178 3.54 -4.23 -31.45
N PRO A 179 4.85 -4.48 -31.69
CA PRO A 179 5.46 -5.78 -31.45
C PRO A 179 5.35 -6.27 -30.01
N ASP A 180 5.55 -5.37 -29.03
CA ASP A 180 5.46 -5.72 -27.60
C ASP A 180 4.02 -6.07 -27.21
N PHE A 181 3.01 -5.36 -27.76
CA PHE A 181 1.61 -5.66 -27.54
C PHE A 181 1.19 -6.98 -28.22
N ILE A 182 1.67 -7.24 -29.43
CA ILE A 182 1.44 -8.51 -30.12
C ILE A 182 2.03 -9.65 -29.30
N LYS A 183 3.27 -9.50 -28.85
CA LYS A 183 3.94 -10.49 -27.99
C LYS A 183 3.17 -10.72 -26.71
N PHE A 184 2.69 -9.65 -26.06
CA PHE A 184 1.84 -9.78 -24.87
C PHE A 184 0.56 -10.60 -25.19
N LEU A 185 -0.12 -10.29 -26.28
CA LEU A 185 -1.30 -11.06 -26.68
C LEU A 185 -0.98 -12.53 -27.00
N GLU A 186 0.18 -12.82 -27.58
CA GLU A 186 0.60 -14.21 -27.85
C GLU A 186 0.86 -15.00 -26.56
N GLU A 187 1.53 -14.37 -25.58
CA GLU A 187 1.99 -14.99 -24.33
C GLU A 187 0.93 -14.96 -23.20
N PHE A 188 0.02 -13.99 -23.22
CA PHE A 188 -1.02 -13.86 -22.19
C PHE A 188 -2.16 -14.83 -22.43
N ASP A 189 -2.38 -15.71 -21.47
CA ASP A 189 -3.57 -16.54 -21.37
C ASP A 189 -4.36 -16.14 -20.14
N MET A 190 -5.70 -16.00 -20.29
CA MET A 190 -6.57 -15.73 -19.16
C MET A 190 -6.52 -16.91 -18.19
N PRO A 191 -6.07 -16.73 -16.94
CA PRO A 191 -6.07 -17.85 -16.00
C PRO A 191 -7.49 -18.25 -15.65
N ALA A 192 -7.69 -19.52 -15.29
CA ALA A 192 -8.95 -19.96 -14.71
C ALA A 192 -9.27 -19.08 -13.49
N TYR A 193 -10.43 -18.44 -13.51
CA TYR A 193 -10.94 -17.58 -12.45
C TYR A 193 -12.26 -18.15 -11.96
N TYR A 194 -12.40 -18.26 -10.64
CA TYR A 194 -13.61 -18.69 -9.96
C TYR A 194 -14.02 -17.63 -8.96
N GLN A 195 -15.29 -17.31 -8.94
CA GLN A 195 -15.92 -16.48 -7.92
C GLN A 195 -17.24 -17.15 -7.54
N GLY A 196 -17.52 -17.26 -6.25
CA GLY A 196 -18.77 -17.91 -5.84
C GLY A 196 -19.31 -17.34 -4.55
N ILE A 197 -20.62 -17.52 -4.39
CA ILE A 197 -21.39 -17.07 -3.23
C ILE A 197 -22.15 -18.29 -2.70
N HIS A 198 -22.07 -18.54 -1.40
CA HIS A 198 -22.82 -19.60 -0.71
C HIS A 198 -24.19 -19.07 -0.27
N VAL A 199 -25.26 -19.68 -0.74
CA VAL A 199 -26.63 -19.29 -0.41
C VAL A 199 -27.51 -20.52 -0.18
N SER A 200 -28.02 -20.66 1.01
CA SER A 200 -28.76 -21.86 1.42
C SER A 200 -30.20 -21.94 0.88
N ASP A 201 -30.84 -20.83 0.54
CA ASP A 201 -32.21 -20.78 0.05
C ASP A 201 -32.31 -20.60 -1.46
N ASP A 202 -33.36 -21.13 -2.07
CA ASP A 202 -33.54 -21.14 -3.53
C ASP A 202 -33.74 -19.74 -4.14
N GLU A 203 -34.38 -18.81 -3.39
CA GLU A 203 -34.62 -17.43 -3.86
C GLU A 203 -33.32 -16.64 -3.89
N GLY A 204 -32.53 -16.75 -2.79
CA GLY A 204 -31.20 -16.14 -2.72
C GLY A 204 -30.24 -16.69 -3.78
N ARG A 205 -30.27 -18.02 -4.07
CA ARG A 205 -29.46 -18.59 -5.18
C ARG A 205 -29.85 -18.02 -6.52
N ALA A 206 -31.14 -17.84 -6.77
CA ALA A 206 -31.60 -17.24 -8.03
C ALA A 206 -31.13 -15.79 -8.16
N MET A 207 -31.14 -14.99 -7.06
CA MET A 207 -30.61 -13.62 -7.06
C MET A 207 -29.09 -13.60 -7.27
N ALA A 208 -28.32 -14.43 -6.53
CA ALA A 208 -26.88 -14.54 -6.69
C ALA A 208 -26.47 -14.96 -8.11
N ARG A 209 -27.28 -15.83 -8.72
CA ARG A 209 -27.08 -16.24 -10.13
C ARG A 209 -27.28 -15.06 -11.09
N GLU A 210 -28.37 -14.27 -10.92
CA GLU A 210 -28.62 -13.07 -11.74
C GLU A 210 -27.48 -12.06 -11.65
N GLU A 211 -26.92 -11.86 -10.45
CA GLU A 211 -25.78 -10.97 -10.21
C GLU A 211 -24.51 -11.48 -10.92
N LEU A 212 -24.15 -12.74 -10.73
CA LEU A 212 -22.96 -13.34 -11.36
C LEU A 212 -23.08 -13.50 -12.88
N GLU A 213 -24.30 -13.59 -13.43
CA GLU A 213 -24.56 -13.60 -14.87
C GLU A 213 -24.33 -12.22 -15.53
N ALA A 214 -24.10 -11.15 -14.78
CA ALA A 214 -23.84 -9.82 -15.35
C ALA A 214 -22.63 -9.82 -16.30
N LEU A 215 -21.54 -10.52 -15.97
CA LEU A 215 -20.37 -10.62 -16.84
C LEU A 215 -20.66 -11.45 -18.12
N PRO A 216 -21.20 -12.66 -18.06
CA PRO A 216 -21.67 -13.37 -19.25
C PRO A 216 -22.67 -12.57 -20.08
N MET A 217 -23.59 -11.86 -19.44
CA MET A 217 -24.54 -10.99 -20.11
C MET A 217 -23.88 -9.82 -20.85
N LEU A 218 -22.87 -9.18 -20.23
CA LEU A 218 -22.08 -8.13 -20.86
C LEU A 218 -21.40 -8.64 -22.15
N MET A 219 -20.84 -9.85 -22.12
CA MET A 219 -20.26 -10.49 -23.30
C MET A 219 -21.32 -10.67 -24.39
N SER A 220 -22.53 -11.11 -24.02
CA SER A 220 -23.62 -11.31 -25.00
C SER A 220 -24.08 -10.00 -25.70
N MET A 221 -23.96 -8.85 -24.99
CA MET A 221 -24.31 -7.55 -25.57
C MET A 221 -23.29 -7.06 -26.62
N MET A 222 -22.12 -7.66 -26.70
CA MET A 222 -21.11 -7.30 -27.71
C MET A 222 -21.50 -7.69 -29.13
N GLU A 223 -22.54 -8.50 -29.34
CA GLU A 223 -23.12 -8.95 -30.60
C GLU A 223 -22.14 -9.55 -31.63
N ILE A 224 -20.87 -9.70 -31.27
CA ILE A 224 -19.79 -10.11 -32.19
C ILE A 224 -19.06 -11.31 -31.59
N ALA A 225 -19.05 -12.43 -32.33
CA ALA A 225 -18.23 -13.59 -32.00
C ALA A 225 -18.52 -14.24 -30.65
N VAL A 226 -19.75 -14.17 -30.16
CA VAL A 226 -20.19 -14.76 -28.89
C VAL A 226 -21.26 -15.81 -29.13
N GLU A 227 -21.05 -17.02 -28.63
CA GLU A 227 -21.99 -18.13 -28.70
C GLU A 227 -22.40 -18.65 -27.32
N PRO A 228 -23.65 -19.07 -27.11
CA PRO A 228 -24.05 -19.68 -25.85
C PRO A 228 -23.36 -21.05 -25.68
N ILE A 229 -22.97 -21.35 -24.45
CA ILE A 229 -22.30 -22.61 -24.10
C ILE A 229 -22.86 -23.17 -22.82
N THR A 230 -22.87 -24.50 -22.73
CA THR A 230 -23.23 -25.27 -21.55
C THR A 230 -22.14 -26.29 -21.27
N ILE A 231 -21.63 -26.34 -20.06
CA ILE A 231 -20.54 -27.23 -19.62
C ILE A 231 -21.02 -28.05 -18.43
N ASP A 232 -20.99 -29.35 -18.54
CA ASP A 232 -21.35 -30.25 -17.43
C ASP A 232 -20.10 -30.64 -16.63
N ARG A 233 -20.08 -30.37 -15.32
CA ARG A 233 -18.98 -30.70 -14.37
C ARG A 233 -19.55 -31.13 -13.02
N ALA A 234 -19.00 -32.18 -12.43
CA ALA A 234 -19.37 -32.68 -11.09
C ALA A 234 -20.90 -32.82 -10.89
N GLY A 235 -21.61 -33.26 -11.93
CA GLY A 235 -23.06 -33.42 -11.87
C GLY A 235 -23.89 -32.14 -12.01
N SER A 236 -23.26 -31.00 -12.19
CA SER A 236 -23.89 -29.68 -12.36
C SER A 236 -23.68 -29.14 -13.77
N SER A 237 -24.60 -28.28 -14.22
CA SER A 237 -24.56 -27.64 -15.54
C SER A 237 -24.21 -26.16 -15.37
N PHE A 238 -23.14 -25.72 -16.04
CA PHE A 238 -22.69 -24.34 -16.11
C PHE A 238 -23.10 -23.75 -17.45
N GLU A 239 -23.84 -22.65 -17.42
CA GLU A 239 -24.40 -22.00 -18.59
C GLU A 239 -23.83 -20.60 -18.77
N GLY A 240 -23.61 -20.15 -19.99
CA GLY A 240 -23.08 -18.81 -20.27
C GLY A 240 -22.65 -18.66 -21.73
N TRP A 241 -21.51 -17.99 -21.93
CA TRP A 241 -21.08 -17.53 -23.23
C TRP A 241 -19.60 -17.82 -23.49
N LYS A 242 -19.33 -18.13 -24.76
CA LYS A 242 -17.96 -18.27 -25.27
C LYS A 242 -17.70 -17.20 -26.32
N PHE A 243 -16.62 -16.45 -26.12
CA PHE A 243 -16.05 -15.54 -27.11
C PHE A 243 -15.01 -16.30 -27.94
N SER A 244 -15.07 -16.14 -29.26
CA SER A 244 -14.11 -16.72 -30.21
C SER A 244 -13.30 -15.60 -30.88
N GLY A 245 -12.00 -15.54 -30.59
CA GLY A 245 -11.10 -14.59 -31.25
C GLY A 245 -11.00 -14.82 -32.75
N ALA A 246 -11.13 -16.06 -33.22
CA ALA A 246 -11.14 -16.38 -34.66
C ALA A 246 -12.34 -15.77 -35.38
N GLU A 247 -13.53 -15.88 -34.79
CA GLU A 247 -14.74 -15.28 -35.35
C GLU A 247 -14.71 -13.76 -35.29
N PHE A 248 -14.26 -13.19 -34.18
CA PHE A 248 -14.05 -11.75 -34.04
C PHE A 248 -13.11 -11.18 -35.10
N VAL A 249 -11.99 -11.85 -35.36
CA VAL A 249 -11.05 -11.47 -36.42
C VAL A 249 -11.66 -11.61 -37.79
N ALA A 250 -12.51 -12.60 -38.02
CA ALA A 250 -13.23 -12.76 -39.30
C ALA A 250 -14.15 -11.55 -39.58
N VAL A 251 -14.91 -11.11 -38.55
CA VAL A 251 -15.77 -9.93 -38.64
C VAL A 251 -14.97 -8.65 -38.88
N ILE A 252 -13.87 -8.46 -38.15
CA ILE A 252 -12.99 -7.30 -38.36
C ILE A 252 -12.41 -7.25 -39.76
N LYS A 253 -11.99 -8.41 -40.30
CA LYS A 253 -11.48 -8.48 -41.68
C LYS A 253 -12.51 -8.10 -42.70
N GLU A 254 -13.76 -8.54 -42.51
CA GLU A 254 -14.85 -8.25 -43.44
C GLU A 254 -15.29 -6.77 -43.38
N GLN A 255 -15.43 -6.21 -42.17
CA GLN A 255 -15.98 -4.87 -41.99
C GLN A 255 -14.93 -3.74 -42.13
N PHE A 256 -13.72 -3.94 -41.64
CA PHE A 256 -12.74 -2.85 -41.46
C PHE A 256 -11.45 -3.00 -42.29
N LEU A 257 -11.06 -4.22 -42.67
CA LEU A 257 -9.79 -4.48 -43.34
C LEU A 257 -9.93 -4.81 -44.82
N ASN A 258 -10.86 -4.16 -45.53
CA ASN A 258 -10.79 -4.10 -46.97
C ASN A 258 -9.47 -3.40 -47.39
N GLU A 259 -9.00 -3.55 -48.65
CA GLU A 259 -7.69 -3.07 -49.13
C GLU A 259 -7.41 -1.58 -48.79
N GLY A 260 -8.44 -0.74 -48.63
CA GLY A 260 -8.35 0.67 -48.25
C GLY A 260 -8.20 0.89 -46.73
N GLY A 261 -8.91 0.10 -45.92
CA GLY A 261 -8.90 0.24 -44.44
C GLY A 261 -7.59 -0.17 -43.79
N ALA A 262 -7.02 -1.30 -44.20
CA ALA A 262 -5.71 -1.76 -43.71
C ALA A 262 -4.59 -0.79 -44.05
N ARG A 263 -4.65 -0.16 -45.25
CA ARG A 263 -3.69 0.86 -45.65
C ARG A 263 -3.84 2.15 -44.83
N SER A 264 -5.07 2.59 -44.62
CA SER A 264 -5.37 3.78 -43.79
C SER A 264 -4.90 3.61 -42.34
N LEU A 265 -5.13 2.41 -41.75
CA LEU A 265 -4.69 2.07 -40.40
C LEU A 265 -3.16 2.08 -40.31
N SER A 266 -2.47 1.46 -41.26
CA SER A 266 -1.01 1.44 -41.33
C SER A 266 -0.42 2.83 -41.48
N GLU A 267 -1.02 3.69 -42.32
CA GLU A 267 -0.55 5.05 -42.55
C GLU A 267 -0.85 5.99 -41.34
N SER A 268 -2.00 5.84 -40.68
CA SER A 268 -2.40 6.68 -39.54
C SER A 268 -1.70 6.33 -38.24
N MET A 269 -1.48 5.03 -37.98
CA MET A 269 -0.87 4.53 -36.74
C MET A 269 0.63 4.24 -36.88
N GLY A 270 1.20 4.27 -38.08
CA GLY A 270 2.61 3.95 -38.32
C GLY A 270 2.97 2.48 -38.10
N VAL A 271 1.97 1.59 -38.02
CA VAL A 271 2.13 0.16 -37.79
C VAL A 271 2.29 -0.57 -39.14
N SER A 272 3.19 -1.55 -39.22
CA SER A 272 3.39 -2.30 -40.47
C SER A 272 2.21 -3.23 -40.80
N LYS A 273 2.06 -3.59 -42.07
CA LYS A 273 1.05 -4.57 -42.46
C LYS A 273 1.30 -5.95 -41.83
N ASP A 274 2.58 -6.29 -41.61
CA ASP A 274 2.96 -7.55 -41.00
C ASP A 274 2.60 -7.54 -39.50
N ASP A 275 2.75 -6.41 -38.80
CA ASP A 275 2.31 -6.27 -37.39
C ASP A 275 0.78 -6.37 -37.28
N ILE A 276 0.02 -5.74 -38.20
CA ILE A 276 -1.45 -5.87 -38.24
C ILE A 276 -1.85 -7.34 -38.43
N LYS A 277 -1.16 -8.04 -39.33
CA LYS A 277 -1.41 -9.45 -39.55
C LYS A 277 -1.09 -10.31 -38.32
N ALA A 278 0.08 -10.08 -37.68
CA ALA A 278 0.49 -10.78 -36.47
C ALA A 278 -0.48 -10.50 -35.29
N PHE A 279 -0.92 -9.26 -35.14
CA PHE A 279 -1.97 -8.92 -34.16
C PHE A 279 -3.25 -9.72 -34.37
N LEU A 280 -3.73 -9.79 -35.62
CA LEU A 280 -4.94 -10.54 -35.94
C LEU A 280 -4.75 -12.07 -35.75
N GLU A 281 -3.55 -12.59 -36.01
CA GLU A 281 -3.24 -13.99 -35.76
C GLU A 281 -3.20 -14.28 -34.24
N ALA A 282 -2.58 -13.41 -33.44
CA ALA A 282 -2.57 -13.50 -31.99
C ALA A 282 -3.99 -13.43 -31.41
N MET A 283 -4.80 -12.46 -31.83
CA MET A 283 -6.20 -12.34 -31.42
C MET A 283 -7.02 -13.54 -31.80
N ALA A 284 -6.84 -14.09 -33.03
CA ALA A 284 -7.58 -15.26 -33.49
C ALA A 284 -7.30 -16.53 -32.65
N SER A 285 -6.17 -16.59 -31.98
CA SER A 285 -5.82 -17.70 -31.07
C SER A 285 -6.50 -17.63 -29.70
N LYS A 286 -7.09 -16.48 -29.35
CA LYS A 286 -7.67 -16.27 -28.02
C LYS A 286 -9.15 -16.63 -27.99
N ASN A 287 -9.53 -17.29 -26.89
CA ASN A 287 -10.90 -17.54 -26.54
C ASN A 287 -11.14 -17.07 -25.12
N LEU A 288 -12.39 -16.82 -24.77
CA LEU A 288 -12.81 -16.53 -23.42
C LEU A 288 -14.15 -17.22 -23.17
N ILE A 289 -14.26 -17.90 -22.06
CA ILE A 289 -15.49 -18.54 -21.60
C ILE A 289 -15.88 -17.90 -20.29
N ALA A 290 -17.14 -17.53 -20.15
CA ALA A 290 -17.72 -17.08 -18.90
C ALA A 290 -19.05 -17.80 -18.68
N VAL A 291 -19.12 -18.61 -17.64
CA VAL A 291 -20.28 -19.45 -17.33
C VAL A 291 -20.61 -19.40 -15.84
N VAL A 292 -21.89 -19.55 -15.51
CA VAL A 292 -22.40 -19.63 -14.13
C VAL A 292 -23.06 -20.98 -13.92
N GLY A 293 -22.78 -21.62 -12.79
CA GLY A 293 -23.37 -22.89 -12.41
C GLY A 293 -23.55 -22.99 -10.88
N GLU A 294 -24.13 -24.10 -10.44
CA GLU A 294 -24.35 -24.35 -9.00
C GLU A 294 -23.62 -25.62 -8.58
N ILE A 295 -22.85 -25.54 -7.50
CA ILE A 295 -22.20 -26.68 -6.84
C ILE A 295 -22.64 -26.66 -5.37
N ASP A 296 -23.39 -27.67 -4.94
CA ASP A 296 -24.10 -27.70 -3.67
C ASP A 296 -24.91 -26.40 -3.45
N GLU A 297 -24.61 -25.64 -2.39
CA GLU A 297 -25.26 -24.37 -2.08
C GLU A 297 -24.47 -23.15 -2.60
N TYR A 298 -23.43 -23.36 -3.45
CA TYR A 298 -22.65 -22.27 -4.06
C TYR A 298 -23.13 -21.97 -5.48
N VAL A 299 -23.38 -20.71 -5.75
CA VAL A 299 -23.50 -20.17 -7.12
C VAL A 299 -22.13 -19.70 -7.55
N VAL A 300 -21.60 -20.24 -8.66
CA VAL A 300 -20.20 -20.06 -9.07
C VAL A 300 -20.14 -19.51 -10.49
N LEU A 301 -19.48 -18.36 -10.64
CA LEU A 301 -19.00 -17.82 -11.90
C LEU A 301 -17.62 -18.42 -12.20
N PHE A 302 -17.45 -18.95 -13.38
CA PHE A 302 -16.16 -19.33 -13.93
C PHE A 302 -15.82 -18.49 -15.16
N VAL A 303 -14.54 -18.06 -15.26
CA VAL A 303 -13.97 -17.42 -16.44
C VAL A 303 -12.65 -18.12 -16.80
N GLY A 304 -12.44 -18.46 -18.07
CA GLY A 304 -11.22 -19.15 -18.54
C GLY A 304 -11.09 -19.12 -20.06
N ASN A 305 -10.05 -19.78 -20.60
CA ASN A 305 -9.82 -19.84 -22.05
C ASN A 305 -10.56 -20.99 -22.71
N SER A 306 -10.78 -22.07 -21.99
CA SER A 306 -11.35 -23.32 -22.53
C SER A 306 -12.28 -24.00 -21.51
N GLU A 307 -13.08 -24.95 -22.00
CA GLU A 307 -13.95 -25.78 -21.16
C GLU A 307 -13.15 -26.68 -20.22
N GLU A 308 -11.93 -27.04 -20.60
CA GLU A 308 -11.03 -27.88 -19.83
C GLU A 308 -10.47 -27.14 -18.59
N ASP A 309 -10.46 -25.80 -18.62
CA ASP A 309 -9.98 -24.99 -17.51
C ASP A 309 -10.98 -24.96 -16.33
N LEU A 310 -12.26 -25.28 -16.58
CA LEU A 310 -13.25 -25.47 -15.54
C LEU A 310 -13.03 -26.84 -14.87
N VAL A 311 -12.29 -26.82 -13.76
CA VAL A 311 -11.99 -28.02 -12.97
C VAL A 311 -12.72 -27.93 -11.63
N ILE A 312 -13.59 -28.93 -11.38
CA ILE A 312 -14.28 -29.12 -10.10
C ILE A 312 -13.89 -30.50 -9.56
N ILE A 313 -13.36 -30.53 -8.37
CA ILE A 313 -12.87 -31.75 -7.70
C ILE A 313 -14.01 -32.40 -6.93
N GLU A 314 -14.17 -33.73 -7.08
CA GLU A 314 -15.15 -34.52 -6.34
C GLU A 314 -14.52 -35.27 -5.14
N ASP A 315 -13.22 -35.60 -5.23
CA ASP A 315 -12.48 -36.25 -4.14
C ASP A 315 -11.68 -35.21 -3.34
N VAL A 316 -12.06 -34.99 -2.08
CA VAL A 316 -11.40 -34.04 -1.18
C VAL A 316 -9.89 -34.26 -1.07
N ASN A 317 -9.41 -35.49 -1.25
CA ASN A 317 -7.99 -35.81 -1.22
C ASN A 317 -7.22 -35.30 -2.46
N GLU A 318 -7.90 -34.88 -3.50
CA GLU A 318 -7.33 -34.22 -4.70
C GLU A 318 -7.56 -32.70 -4.70
N SER A 319 -8.31 -32.20 -3.70
CA SER A 319 -8.66 -30.78 -3.59
C SER A 319 -7.59 -29.93 -2.91
N LEU A 320 -7.79 -28.60 -2.91
CA LEU A 320 -6.99 -27.63 -2.18
C LEU A 320 -6.89 -27.98 -0.68
N CYS A 321 -7.93 -28.60 -0.10
CA CYS A 321 -7.91 -29.06 1.30
C CYS A 321 -6.82 -30.10 1.60
N ALA A 322 -6.29 -30.79 0.60
CA ALA A 322 -5.19 -31.73 0.73
C ALA A 322 -3.84 -31.16 0.26
N SER A 323 -3.76 -29.85 0.00
CA SER A 323 -2.52 -29.18 -0.41
C SER A 323 -1.67 -28.78 0.78
N ASP A 324 -0.35 -28.91 0.66
CA ASP A 324 0.63 -28.42 1.65
C ASP A 324 0.59 -26.90 1.81
N GLN A 325 0.05 -26.17 0.82
CA GLN A 325 -0.07 -24.71 0.86
C GLN A 325 -0.97 -24.21 1.99
N ILE A 326 -1.92 -25.03 2.45
CA ILE A 326 -2.88 -24.65 3.51
C ILE A 326 -2.60 -25.31 4.86
N GLU A 327 -1.48 -26.03 5.03
CA GLU A 327 -1.17 -26.69 6.31
C GLU A 327 -1.07 -25.72 7.49
N PHE A 328 -0.67 -24.46 7.27
CA PHE A 328 -0.61 -23.45 8.32
C PHE A 328 -1.97 -23.21 9.00
N ILE A 329 -3.08 -23.47 8.30
CA ILE A 329 -4.43 -23.23 8.82
C ILE A 329 -4.82 -24.23 9.91
N ASP A 330 -4.12 -25.38 10.02
CA ASP A 330 -4.42 -26.44 10.97
C ASP A 330 -4.39 -25.95 12.43
N SER A 331 -3.52 -24.96 12.71
CA SER A 331 -3.44 -24.34 14.04
C SER A 331 -4.58 -23.35 14.34
N TYR A 332 -5.50 -23.14 13.40
CA TYR A 332 -6.61 -22.19 13.53
C TYR A 332 -7.99 -22.82 13.32
N LEU A 333 -8.08 -24.12 13.01
CA LEU A 333 -9.37 -24.79 12.74
C LEU A 333 -10.30 -24.82 13.96
N ASP A 334 -9.76 -24.68 15.16
CA ASP A 334 -10.52 -24.56 16.42
C ASP A 334 -10.93 -23.12 16.74
N LYS A 335 -10.49 -22.14 15.93
CA LYS A 335 -10.79 -20.73 16.10
C LYS A 335 -12.08 -20.34 15.38
N ASP A 336 -12.62 -19.21 15.76
CA ASP A 336 -13.79 -18.59 15.13
C ASP A 336 -13.37 -17.85 13.86
N LEU A 337 -13.05 -18.61 12.81
CA LEU A 337 -12.59 -18.11 11.53
C LEU A 337 -13.71 -17.39 10.78
N PHE A 338 -13.40 -16.22 10.20
CA PHE A 338 -14.31 -15.52 9.31
C PHE A 338 -13.70 -15.18 7.93
N SER A 339 -12.38 -15.31 7.79
CA SER A 339 -11.73 -15.19 6.48
C SER A 339 -10.42 -15.95 6.47
N PHE A 340 -10.06 -16.49 5.31
CA PHE A 340 -8.75 -17.06 5.09
C PHE A 340 -8.39 -17.00 3.59
N GLY A 341 -7.11 -17.14 3.30
CA GLY A 341 -6.65 -17.26 1.93
C GLY A 341 -5.24 -17.82 1.83
N VAL A 342 -4.92 -18.29 0.64
CA VAL A 342 -3.61 -18.80 0.26
C VAL A 342 -3.19 -18.25 -1.09
N SER A 343 -1.90 -18.07 -1.28
CA SER A 343 -1.29 -17.70 -2.56
C SER A 343 0.01 -18.45 -2.72
N ASN A 344 0.30 -18.95 -3.89
CA ASN A 344 1.64 -19.44 -4.18
C ASN A 344 2.65 -18.28 -4.25
N GLY A 345 3.97 -18.59 -4.19
CA GLY A 345 5.02 -17.57 -4.09
C GLY A 345 4.94 -16.49 -5.16
N SER A 346 4.69 -16.84 -6.41
CA SER A 346 4.61 -15.89 -7.52
C SER A 346 3.38 -14.96 -7.41
N MET A 347 2.24 -15.46 -6.92
CA MET A 347 1.06 -14.64 -6.66
C MET A 347 1.21 -13.82 -5.38
N ALA A 348 1.81 -14.38 -4.33
CA ALA A 348 2.08 -13.68 -3.09
C ALA A 348 3.04 -12.50 -3.29
N SER A 349 4.04 -12.65 -4.15
CA SER A 349 4.98 -11.58 -4.49
C SER A 349 4.32 -10.41 -5.23
N SER A 350 3.21 -10.66 -5.91
CA SER A 350 2.42 -9.59 -6.54
C SER A 350 1.73 -8.67 -5.52
N SER A 351 1.53 -9.12 -4.28
CA SER A 351 1.01 -8.29 -3.18
C SER A 351 2.05 -7.33 -2.57
N ALA A 352 3.36 -7.64 -2.67
CA ALA A 352 4.46 -6.68 -2.46
C ALA A 352 4.66 -5.75 -3.69
N ALA A 353 3.67 -5.73 -4.59
CA ALA A 353 3.79 -5.33 -5.98
C ALA A 353 4.03 -3.83 -6.18
N LEU A 354 3.54 -2.95 -5.30
CA LEU A 354 3.70 -1.50 -5.54
C LEU A 354 5.18 -1.10 -5.53
N GLU A 355 5.94 -1.60 -4.59
CA GLU A 355 7.36 -1.26 -4.46
C GLU A 355 8.20 -1.96 -5.55
N LYS A 356 7.98 -3.25 -5.78
CA LYS A 356 8.58 -4.00 -6.90
C LYS A 356 8.23 -3.37 -8.24
N MET A 357 6.95 -3.04 -8.45
CA MET A 357 6.48 -2.41 -9.67
C MET A 357 7.16 -1.05 -9.88
N PHE A 358 7.31 -0.24 -8.82
CA PHE A 358 7.99 1.04 -8.89
C PHE A 358 9.42 0.88 -9.44
N TYR A 359 10.27 0.05 -8.82
CA TYR A 359 11.64 -0.17 -9.28
C TYR A 359 11.70 -0.80 -10.68
N GLY A 360 10.80 -1.74 -10.97
CA GLY A 360 10.71 -2.40 -12.27
C GLY A 360 10.38 -1.43 -13.40
N LEU A 361 9.37 -0.57 -13.20
CA LEU A 361 8.93 0.41 -14.19
C LEU A 361 9.96 1.54 -14.37
N PHE A 362 10.53 2.04 -13.27
CA PHE A 362 11.61 3.04 -13.33
C PHE A 362 12.87 2.51 -14.00
N GLY A 363 13.26 1.28 -13.70
CA GLY A 363 14.39 0.63 -14.37
C GLY A 363 14.17 0.46 -15.87
N SER A 364 12.96 0.07 -16.28
CA SER A 364 12.59 -0.04 -17.69
C SER A 364 12.53 1.31 -18.39
N LEU A 365 11.99 2.34 -17.74
CA LEU A 365 11.98 3.71 -18.24
C LEU A 365 13.41 4.24 -18.45
N ALA A 366 14.29 4.04 -17.47
CA ALA A 366 15.68 4.46 -17.54
C ALA A 366 16.39 3.80 -18.72
N GLN A 367 16.20 2.49 -18.92
CA GLN A 367 16.76 1.78 -20.07
C GLN A 367 16.21 2.33 -21.40
N GLY A 368 14.89 2.59 -21.48
CA GLY A 368 14.30 3.18 -22.68
C GLY A 368 14.80 4.58 -23.00
N LEU A 369 15.06 5.41 -21.98
CA LEU A 369 15.71 6.71 -22.15
C LEU A 369 17.15 6.55 -22.63
N SER A 370 17.93 5.63 -22.07
CA SER A 370 19.32 5.35 -22.46
C SER A 370 19.41 4.95 -23.94
N ASP A 371 18.67 3.90 -24.33
CA ASP A 371 18.65 3.42 -25.72
C ASP A 371 18.14 4.49 -26.70
N GLY A 372 17.16 5.30 -26.26
CA GLY A 372 16.65 6.41 -27.04
C GLY A 372 17.69 7.52 -27.28
N LEU A 373 18.50 7.84 -26.26
CA LEU A 373 19.57 8.85 -26.37
C LEU A 373 20.71 8.38 -27.29
N GLU A 374 21.09 7.09 -27.22
CA GLU A 374 22.10 6.51 -28.13
C GLU A 374 21.67 6.65 -29.61
N GLU A 375 20.37 6.55 -29.91
CA GLU A 375 19.80 6.71 -31.26
C GLU A 375 19.59 8.18 -31.68
N ALA A 376 19.70 9.15 -30.77
CA ALA A 376 19.27 10.53 -30.95
C ALA A 376 20.45 11.46 -31.38
N ASP A 377 20.70 11.56 -32.67
CA ASP A 377 21.80 12.33 -33.24
C ASP A 377 21.70 13.88 -33.12
N ALA A 378 20.48 14.44 -32.92
CA ALA A 378 20.27 15.88 -32.78
C ALA A 378 20.41 16.42 -31.36
N LEU A 379 20.44 15.51 -30.35
CA LEU A 379 20.51 15.89 -28.94
C LEU A 379 21.96 16.09 -28.43
N GLY A 380 22.97 15.95 -29.29
CA GLY A 380 24.38 16.16 -28.95
C GLY A 380 25.00 14.94 -28.25
N ASP A 381 26.09 15.18 -27.50
CA ASP A 381 26.80 14.12 -26.78
C ASP A 381 26.09 13.80 -25.46
N THR A 382 25.49 12.62 -25.36
CA THR A 382 24.68 12.13 -24.23
C THR A 382 25.35 10.98 -23.48
N GLN A 383 26.56 10.57 -23.84
CA GLN A 383 27.23 9.38 -23.33
C GLN A 383 27.29 9.33 -21.79
N ASP A 384 27.58 10.43 -21.10
CA ASP A 384 27.62 10.48 -19.64
C ASP A 384 26.24 10.23 -19.01
N ILE A 385 25.15 10.69 -19.68
CA ILE A 385 23.77 10.52 -19.22
C ILE A 385 23.33 9.06 -19.43
N GLU A 386 23.68 8.47 -20.56
CA GLU A 386 23.40 7.06 -20.87
C GLU A 386 24.04 6.14 -19.81
N VAL A 387 25.30 6.39 -19.45
CA VAL A 387 25.98 5.64 -18.37
C VAL A 387 25.25 5.77 -17.02
N MET A 388 24.73 6.96 -16.69
CA MET A 388 23.94 7.15 -15.45
C MET A 388 22.59 6.45 -15.51
N LEU A 389 21.91 6.46 -16.66
CA LEU A 389 20.63 5.76 -16.85
C LEU A 389 20.81 4.25 -16.76
N ASP A 390 21.88 3.71 -17.35
CA ASP A 390 22.23 2.30 -17.24
C ASP A 390 22.54 1.91 -15.78
N ALA A 391 23.28 2.77 -15.06
CA ALA A 391 23.54 2.55 -13.64
C ALA A 391 22.24 2.56 -12.81
N LEU A 392 21.29 3.46 -13.13
CA LEU A 392 19.97 3.52 -12.50
C LEU A 392 19.18 2.22 -12.73
N HIS A 393 19.15 1.75 -13.98
CA HIS A 393 18.53 0.47 -14.34
C HIS A 393 19.14 -0.71 -13.58
N GLN A 394 20.48 -0.82 -13.54
CA GLN A 394 21.15 -1.89 -12.81
C GLN A 394 20.89 -1.82 -11.30
N LYS A 395 20.83 -0.63 -10.73
CA LYS A 395 20.53 -0.45 -9.32
C LYS A 395 19.09 -0.86 -8.99
N ALA A 396 18.11 -0.49 -9.83
CA ALA A 396 16.73 -0.94 -9.70
C ALA A 396 16.63 -2.47 -9.72
N LYS A 397 17.32 -3.14 -10.65
CA LYS A 397 17.41 -4.62 -10.71
C LYS A 397 18.04 -5.21 -9.45
N GLY A 398 19.08 -4.58 -8.92
CA GLY A 398 19.73 -5.01 -7.67
C GLY A 398 18.77 -4.97 -6.48
N ILE A 399 17.97 -3.91 -6.35
CA ILE A 399 16.94 -3.81 -5.30
C ILE A 399 15.86 -4.88 -5.49
N LEU A 400 15.38 -5.08 -6.73
CA LEU A 400 14.39 -6.11 -7.04
C LEU A 400 14.87 -7.52 -6.69
N ALA A 401 16.18 -7.80 -6.87
CA ALA A 401 16.77 -9.10 -6.55
C ALA A 401 16.86 -9.38 -5.04
N MET A 402 16.64 -8.38 -4.17
CA MET A 402 16.61 -8.59 -2.72
C MET A 402 15.26 -9.13 -2.23
N TYR A 403 14.23 -9.10 -3.06
CA TYR A 403 12.92 -9.67 -2.72
C TYR A 403 12.91 -11.17 -2.98
N GLU A 404 12.67 -11.93 -1.93
CA GLU A 404 12.46 -13.37 -2.00
C GLU A 404 10.96 -13.68 -2.03
N GLU A 405 10.57 -14.68 -2.79
CA GLU A 405 9.19 -15.09 -2.95
C GLU A 405 8.95 -16.39 -2.18
N SER A 406 7.90 -16.40 -1.38
CA SER A 406 7.44 -17.61 -0.69
C SER A 406 5.92 -17.69 -0.75
N ASN A 407 5.39 -18.91 -0.59
CA ASN A 407 3.95 -19.08 -0.44
C ASN A 407 3.45 -18.19 0.69
N ALA A 408 2.27 -17.64 0.53
CA ALA A 408 1.60 -16.85 1.55
C ALA A 408 0.28 -17.50 1.93
N GLY A 409 -0.04 -17.43 3.22
CA GLY A 409 -1.36 -17.76 3.71
C GLY A 409 -1.79 -16.74 4.75
N TYR A 410 -3.07 -16.47 4.85
CA TYR A 410 -3.61 -15.64 5.93
C TYR A 410 -4.87 -16.24 6.52
N VAL A 411 -5.09 -15.90 7.77
CA VAL A 411 -6.33 -16.18 8.49
C VAL A 411 -6.79 -14.95 9.24
N ALA A 412 -8.10 -14.77 9.33
CA ALA A 412 -8.73 -13.78 10.18
C ALA A 412 -9.76 -14.48 11.08
N PHE A 413 -9.70 -14.21 12.37
CA PHE A 413 -10.52 -14.88 13.37
C PHE A 413 -10.81 -13.96 14.55
N ILE A 414 -11.82 -14.35 15.35
CA ILE A 414 -12.23 -13.61 16.53
C ILE A 414 -11.68 -14.32 17.78
N GLU A 415 -10.80 -13.65 18.52
CA GLU A 415 -10.27 -14.09 19.81
C GLU A 415 -9.77 -12.87 20.59
N ASP A 416 -10.46 -12.48 21.68
CA ASP A 416 -10.19 -11.24 22.41
C ASP A 416 -10.15 -9.99 21.51
N GLY A 417 -11.03 -9.96 20.53
CA GLY A 417 -11.04 -8.99 19.45
C GLY A 417 -10.82 -9.64 18.09
N ILE A 418 -10.40 -8.84 17.11
CA ILE A 418 -10.12 -9.32 15.76
C ILE A 418 -8.63 -9.57 15.61
N LYS A 419 -8.28 -10.76 15.15
CA LYS A 419 -6.93 -11.13 14.78
C LYS A 419 -6.84 -11.43 13.29
N PHE A 420 -5.78 -10.95 12.69
CA PHE A 420 -5.36 -11.30 11.35
C PHE A 420 -3.92 -11.78 11.41
N GLU A 421 -3.65 -12.97 10.90
CA GLU A 421 -2.31 -13.51 10.83
C GLU A 421 -1.98 -13.93 9.40
N MET A 422 -0.80 -13.53 8.92
CA MET A 422 -0.27 -13.89 7.61
C MET A 422 1.07 -14.61 7.75
N HIS A 423 1.22 -15.68 7.02
CA HIS A 423 2.38 -16.56 6.98
C HIS A 423 3.02 -16.49 5.60
N GLY A 424 4.33 -16.29 5.53
CA GLY A 424 5.07 -16.22 4.26
C GLY A 424 4.85 -14.94 3.47
N GLY A 425 4.91 -15.03 2.16
CA GLY A 425 4.77 -13.92 1.22
C GLY A 425 6.10 -13.27 0.88
N SER A 426 6.28 -11.98 1.16
CA SER A 426 7.54 -11.26 0.94
C SER A 426 8.46 -11.35 2.16
N ASN A 427 9.76 -11.43 1.92
CA ASN A 427 10.79 -11.35 2.95
C ASN A 427 10.96 -9.94 3.56
N MET A 428 10.25 -8.91 3.06
CA MET A 428 10.37 -7.51 3.51
C MET A 428 11.83 -7.06 3.67
N PRO A 429 12.60 -6.96 2.58
CA PRO A 429 14.06 -6.79 2.66
C PRO A 429 14.53 -5.48 3.30
N HIS A 430 13.61 -4.53 3.55
CA HIS A 430 13.88 -3.28 4.25
C HIS A 430 13.96 -3.42 5.78
N LEU A 431 13.59 -4.60 6.33
CA LEU A 431 13.60 -4.90 7.76
C LEU A 431 14.65 -5.95 8.11
N ASP A 432 15.45 -5.69 9.14
CA ASP A 432 16.18 -6.74 9.85
C ASP A 432 15.27 -7.37 10.91
N MET A 433 14.78 -8.57 10.61
CA MET A 433 13.86 -9.29 11.48
C MET A 433 14.58 -10.17 12.52
N ASP A 434 15.89 -10.32 12.44
CA ASP A 434 16.67 -11.19 13.31
C ASP A 434 17.27 -10.39 14.51
N THR A 435 17.42 -9.06 14.40
CA THR A 435 17.96 -8.22 15.48
C THR A 435 16.90 -7.88 16.53
N GLU A 436 17.25 -8.11 17.80
CA GLU A 436 16.38 -7.78 18.94
C GLU A 436 16.30 -6.28 19.18
N HIS A 437 15.10 -5.79 19.57
CA HIS A 437 14.84 -4.40 19.88
C HIS A 437 15.41 -3.98 21.24
N THR A 438 16.16 -2.88 21.26
CA THR A 438 16.70 -2.26 22.48
C THR A 438 15.86 -1.08 22.97
N LEU A 439 15.02 -0.49 22.09
CA LEU A 439 14.17 0.67 22.38
C LEU A 439 12.80 0.29 22.98
N THR A 440 12.48 -0.99 23.09
CA THR A 440 11.22 -1.51 23.66
C THR A 440 10.83 -0.88 25.02
N PRO A 441 11.75 -0.57 25.98
CA PRO A 441 11.38 0.06 27.25
C PRO A 441 10.64 1.39 27.10
N MET A 442 10.81 2.09 25.98
CA MET A 442 10.14 3.37 25.72
C MET A 442 8.63 3.21 25.42
N SER A 443 8.15 1.97 25.18
CA SER A 443 6.72 1.71 25.04
C SER A 443 5.93 1.81 26.37
N GLN A 444 6.61 1.79 27.52
CA GLN A 444 5.99 1.64 28.84
C GLN A 444 5.54 2.96 29.50
N GLY A 445 5.31 4.03 28.73
CA GLY A 445 4.78 5.28 29.28
C GLY A 445 3.30 5.17 29.62
N GLU A 446 2.86 5.72 30.77
CA GLU A 446 1.46 5.65 31.25
C GLU A 446 0.43 6.27 30.30
N ARG A 447 0.83 7.21 29.45
CA ARG A 447 -0.01 7.88 28.46
C ARG A 447 0.56 7.82 27.03
N ASN A 448 1.36 6.80 26.75
CA ASN A 448 1.78 6.53 25.38
C ASN A 448 0.58 6.08 24.55
N LEU A 449 0.27 6.88 23.52
CA LEU A 449 -0.74 6.54 22.53
C LEU A 449 -0.20 5.55 21.50
N LEU A 450 1.01 5.84 20.98
CA LEU A 450 1.60 5.09 19.88
C LEU A 450 3.06 4.79 20.19
N PHE A 451 3.43 3.55 19.95
CA PHE A 451 4.81 3.10 19.90
C PHE A 451 5.03 2.28 18.63
N LEU A 452 5.88 2.79 17.74
CA LEU A 452 6.31 2.10 16.52
C LEU A 452 7.81 1.88 16.63
N ASN A 453 8.29 0.65 16.49
CA ASN A 453 9.71 0.31 16.54
C ASN A 453 10.06 -0.68 15.43
N TRP A 454 11.20 -0.47 14.77
CA TRP A 454 11.73 -1.38 13.76
C TRP A 454 13.24 -1.30 13.68
N VAL A 455 13.86 -2.35 13.16
CA VAL A 455 15.26 -2.38 12.76
C VAL A 455 15.33 -2.42 11.24
N SER A 456 16.03 -1.48 10.66
CA SER A 456 16.18 -1.38 9.20
C SER A 456 17.34 -2.24 8.73
N ASP A 457 17.20 -2.91 7.59
CA ASP A 457 18.31 -3.60 6.94
C ASP A 457 19.30 -2.59 6.32
N PRO A 458 20.58 -2.57 6.72
CA PRO A 458 21.55 -1.57 6.25
C PRO A 458 21.89 -1.74 4.76
N GLU A 459 21.91 -2.97 4.23
CA GLU A 459 22.24 -3.22 2.82
C GLU A 459 21.10 -2.74 1.91
N TYR A 460 19.86 -3.01 2.28
CA TYR A 460 18.70 -2.48 1.55
C TYR A 460 18.69 -0.96 1.55
N ASN A 461 18.84 -0.33 2.72
CA ASN A 461 18.87 1.12 2.84
C ASN A 461 19.98 1.75 1.99
N GLU A 462 21.18 1.16 1.98
CA GLU A 462 22.28 1.64 1.15
C GLU A 462 21.96 1.53 -0.34
N ASN A 463 21.34 0.43 -0.78
CA ASN A 463 20.92 0.25 -2.17
C ASN A 463 19.87 1.28 -2.59
N VAL A 464 18.88 1.54 -1.75
CA VAL A 464 17.83 2.54 -2.00
C VAL A 464 18.44 3.96 -2.04
N MET A 465 19.33 4.31 -1.11
CA MET A 465 19.97 5.61 -1.10
C MET A 465 20.85 5.84 -2.32
N GLN A 466 21.57 4.80 -2.78
CA GLN A 466 22.34 4.87 -4.04
C GLN A 466 21.42 5.04 -5.25
N PHE A 467 20.26 4.36 -5.26
CA PHE A 467 19.28 4.55 -6.32
C PHE A 467 18.77 6.00 -6.38
N ILE A 468 18.45 6.60 -5.23
CA ILE A 468 18.03 8.00 -5.12
C ILE A 468 19.15 8.96 -5.57
N ASP A 469 20.40 8.68 -5.19
CA ASP A 469 21.56 9.46 -5.62
C ASP A 469 21.71 9.46 -7.15
N ILE A 470 21.69 8.28 -7.76
CA ILE A 470 21.82 8.13 -9.22
C ILE A 470 20.62 8.79 -9.91
N LEU A 471 19.38 8.55 -9.43
CA LEU A 471 18.15 9.15 -9.99
C LEU A 471 18.22 10.68 -9.98
N SER A 472 18.63 11.26 -8.84
CA SER A 472 18.75 12.72 -8.70
C SER A 472 19.81 13.30 -9.63
N GLN A 473 20.99 12.66 -9.72
CA GLN A 473 22.08 13.09 -10.61
C GLN A 473 21.70 12.94 -12.07
N THR A 474 21.06 11.82 -12.45
CA THR A 474 20.61 11.57 -13.82
C THR A 474 19.55 12.58 -14.24
N SER A 475 18.53 12.80 -13.41
CA SER A 475 17.45 13.77 -13.69
C SER A 475 18.00 15.18 -13.85
N TYR A 476 18.94 15.59 -12.99
CA TYR A 476 19.61 16.89 -13.09
C TYR A 476 20.45 16.99 -14.37
N SER A 477 21.28 15.99 -14.68
CA SER A 477 22.16 15.98 -15.85
C SER A 477 21.37 15.98 -17.15
N LEU A 478 20.31 15.19 -17.23
CA LEU A 478 19.39 15.13 -18.36
C LEU A 478 18.71 16.50 -18.59
N THR A 479 18.19 17.11 -17.53
CA THR A 479 17.55 18.43 -17.60
C THR A 479 18.55 19.50 -18.08
N ARG A 480 19.74 19.52 -17.50
CA ARG A 480 20.80 20.49 -17.87
C ARG A 480 21.31 20.33 -19.31
N HIS A 481 21.32 19.10 -19.82
CA HIS A 481 21.75 18.82 -21.18
C HIS A 481 20.65 19.16 -22.19
N LEU A 482 19.41 18.70 -21.97
CA LEU A 482 18.33 18.87 -22.94
C LEU A 482 17.74 20.28 -22.98
N LEU A 483 17.66 20.97 -21.85
CA LEU A 483 16.96 22.25 -21.75
C LEU A 483 17.51 23.35 -22.66
N PRO A 484 18.83 23.58 -22.78
CA PRO A 484 19.39 24.57 -23.73
C PRO A 484 19.19 24.18 -25.21
N ILE A 485 19.05 22.88 -25.49
CA ILE A 485 18.80 22.37 -26.83
C ILE A 485 17.34 22.63 -27.22
N LEU A 486 16.40 22.29 -26.30
CA LEU A 486 14.97 22.53 -26.48
C LEU A 486 14.63 24.03 -26.54
N GLU A 487 15.31 24.89 -25.77
CA GLU A 487 15.15 26.34 -25.83
C GLU A 487 15.43 26.88 -27.24
N LYS A 488 16.48 26.37 -27.92
CA LYS A 488 16.81 26.80 -29.29
C LYS A 488 15.79 26.32 -30.32
N ALA A 489 15.12 25.22 -30.06
CA ALA A 489 14.09 24.65 -30.92
C ALA A 489 12.70 25.25 -30.67
N ASP A 490 12.48 25.89 -29.50
CA ASP A 490 11.19 26.45 -29.07
C ASP A 490 10.97 27.85 -29.66
N GLY A 491 10.02 27.95 -30.59
CA GLY A 491 9.56 29.23 -31.14
C GLY A 491 8.73 30.10 -30.19
N ASN A 492 8.22 29.53 -29.10
CA ASN A 492 7.30 30.20 -28.17
C ASN A 492 7.98 30.77 -26.92
N GLY A 493 9.23 30.38 -26.64
CA GLY A 493 10.01 30.86 -25.50
C GLY A 493 9.65 30.29 -24.15
N GLU A 494 8.83 29.21 -24.08
CA GLU A 494 8.47 28.55 -22.85
C GLU A 494 9.67 27.89 -22.15
N PHE A 495 10.53 27.21 -22.91
CA PHE A 495 11.75 26.61 -22.39
C PHE A 495 12.80 27.63 -21.97
N ALA A 496 12.79 28.85 -22.52
CA ALA A 496 13.71 29.91 -22.12
C ALA A 496 13.49 30.34 -20.65
N ALA A 497 12.24 30.49 -20.22
CA ALA A 497 11.92 30.84 -18.85
C ALA A 497 12.34 29.73 -17.86
N PHE A 498 12.13 28.47 -18.24
CA PHE A 498 12.56 27.33 -17.42
C PHE A 498 14.08 27.19 -17.36
N ASN A 499 14.79 27.37 -18.47
CA ASN A 499 16.25 27.36 -18.50
C ASN A 499 16.86 28.51 -17.67
N ALA A 500 16.29 29.71 -17.74
CA ALA A 500 16.68 30.80 -16.85
C ALA A 500 16.48 30.48 -15.36
N GLY A 501 15.34 29.84 -15.04
CA GLY A 501 15.07 29.33 -13.69
C GLY A 501 16.09 28.29 -13.20
N MET A 502 16.47 27.33 -14.05
CA MET A 502 17.50 26.33 -13.76
C MET A 502 18.89 26.97 -13.59
N GLN A 503 19.24 27.97 -14.41
CA GLN A 503 20.52 28.70 -14.23
C GLN A 503 20.55 29.46 -12.90
N MET A 504 19.43 30.09 -12.51
CA MET A 504 19.32 30.76 -11.21
C MET A 504 19.41 29.74 -10.06
N PHE A 505 18.75 28.59 -10.18
CA PHE A 505 18.85 27.49 -9.22
C PHE A 505 20.29 27.04 -9.03
N ASP A 506 21.03 26.81 -10.11
CA ASP A 506 22.44 26.40 -10.07
C ASP A 506 23.33 27.42 -9.38
N GLN A 507 23.12 28.70 -9.68
CA GLN A 507 23.97 29.78 -9.14
C GLN A 507 23.66 30.03 -7.64
N MET A 508 22.41 29.88 -7.25
CA MET A 508 21.98 30.29 -5.91
C MET A 508 21.81 29.14 -4.92
N PHE A 509 21.21 28.03 -5.33
CA PHE A 509 20.71 27.04 -4.38
C PHE A 509 21.39 25.68 -4.44
N ARG A 510 21.86 25.27 -5.62
CA ARG A 510 22.35 23.91 -5.86
C ARG A 510 23.43 23.47 -4.86
N ASP A 511 24.43 24.28 -4.62
CA ASP A 511 25.56 23.89 -3.76
C ASP A 511 25.13 23.68 -2.31
N ASP A 512 24.23 24.53 -1.80
CA ASP A 512 23.70 24.39 -0.44
C ASP A 512 22.80 23.15 -0.34
N LEU A 513 21.97 22.87 -1.34
CA LEU A 513 21.12 21.68 -1.36
C LEU A 513 21.94 20.39 -1.48
N LEU A 514 22.99 20.38 -2.28
CA LEU A 514 23.92 19.24 -2.34
C LEU A 514 24.65 19.03 -1.03
N GLU A 515 25.01 20.11 -0.33
CA GLU A 515 25.66 19.99 0.97
C GLU A 515 24.69 19.51 2.06
N ILE A 516 23.40 19.92 2.00
CA ILE A 516 22.34 19.37 2.85
C ILE A 516 22.19 17.86 2.58
N TRP A 517 22.10 17.48 1.30
CA TRP A 517 21.98 16.08 0.91
C TRP A 517 23.16 15.24 1.42
N ARG A 518 24.38 15.73 1.24
CA ARG A 518 25.58 15.05 1.77
C ARG A 518 25.58 14.96 3.29
N ALA A 519 25.13 16.01 3.97
CA ALA A 519 25.02 15.98 5.43
C ALA A 519 24.01 14.94 5.90
N LEU A 520 22.88 14.79 5.21
CA LEU A 520 21.88 13.77 5.54
C LEU A 520 22.38 12.37 5.15
N ARG A 521 22.87 12.20 3.93
CA ARG A 521 23.25 10.90 3.36
C ARG A 521 24.51 10.32 4.00
N THR A 522 25.59 11.10 4.11
CA THR A 522 26.90 10.60 4.52
C THR A 522 27.14 10.75 6.03
N ASN A 523 26.57 11.77 6.65
CA ASN A 523 26.83 12.01 8.05
C ASN A 523 25.66 11.57 8.95
N MET A 524 24.42 11.93 8.59
CA MET A 524 23.29 11.59 9.46
C MET A 524 22.93 10.11 9.33
N ALA A 525 22.75 9.60 8.11
CA ALA A 525 22.40 8.20 7.89
C ALA A 525 23.47 7.22 8.41
N GLU A 526 24.77 7.55 8.22
CA GLU A 526 25.86 6.72 8.75
C GLU A 526 26.17 6.96 10.24
N GLY A 527 25.59 8.00 10.83
CA GLY A 527 25.75 8.30 12.27
C GLY A 527 24.62 7.72 13.11
N LEU A 528 23.44 7.52 12.52
CA LEU A 528 22.31 6.84 13.15
C LEU A 528 22.50 5.32 13.05
N GLY A 529 22.06 4.59 14.06
CA GLY A 529 22.01 3.13 14.04
C GLY A 529 20.77 2.60 13.30
N ALA A 530 20.70 1.30 13.15
CA ALA A 530 19.65 0.63 12.39
C ALA A 530 18.30 0.60 13.13
N GLU A 531 18.28 0.62 14.46
CA GLU A 531 17.05 0.59 15.23
C GLU A 531 16.43 1.98 15.39
N THR A 532 15.14 2.07 15.10
CA THR A 532 14.37 3.31 15.14
C THR A 532 13.04 3.09 15.85
N ALA A 533 12.60 4.09 16.63
CA ALA A 533 11.27 4.14 17.23
C ALA A 533 10.60 5.50 17.04
N VAL A 534 9.27 5.48 16.93
CA VAL A 534 8.41 6.66 17.03
C VAL A 534 7.51 6.48 18.24
N VAL A 535 7.53 7.47 19.13
CA VAL A 535 6.71 7.47 20.35
C VAL A 535 5.80 8.70 20.35
N VAL A 536 4.52 8.46 20.55
CA VAL A 536 3.52 9.52 20.73
C VAL A 536 2.90 9.38 22.11
N ASP A 537 2.95 10.45 22.87
CA ASP A 537 2.39 10.54 24.22
C ASP A 537 1.35 11.67 24.26
N LEU A 538 0.30 11.51 25.06
CA LEU A 538 -0.82 12.46 25.19
C LEU A 538 -0.79 13.23 26.52
N ASN A 539 0.39 13.46 27.10
CA ASN A 539 0.53 14.11 28.40
C ASN A 539 1.32 15.42 28.39
N GLY A 540 1.51 16.04 27.22
CA GLY A 540 2.20 17.32 27.10
C GLY A 540 1.40 18.46 27.74
N ALA A 541 2.07 19.36 28.46
CA ALA A 541 1.43 20.55 29.02
C ALA A 541 1.15 21.57 27.92
N MET A 542 -0.01 22.24 27.99
CA MET A 542 -0.39 23.27 27.03
C MET A 542 0.56 24.49 27.07
N PRO A 543 0.87 25.12 25.91
CA PRO A 543 1.68 26.33 25.88
C PRO A 543 0.91 27.52 26.46
N LYS A 544 1.62 28.40 27.19
CA LYS A 544 1.05 29.65 27.72
C LYS A 544 0.94 30.71 26.63
N ALA A 545 0.18 30.40 25.58
CA ALA A 545 -0.04 31.32 24.47
C ALA A 545 -1.16 32.33 24.82
N PRO A 546 -0.98 33.65 24.54
CA PRO A 546 -1.95 34.69 24.93
C PRO A 546 -3.36 34.52 24.32
N MET A 547 -3.48 33.73 23.28
CA MET A 547 -4.75 33.45 22.60
C MET A 547 -5.50 32.25 23.17
N LEU A 548 -4.87 31.46 24.05
CA LEU A 548 -5.51 30.30 24.66
C LEU A 548 -6.17 30.70 25.97
N PRO A 549 -7.44 30.30 26.21
CA PRO A 549 -8.11 30.48 27.48
C PRO A 549 -7.37 29.81 28.66
N GLU A 550 -7.45 30.42 29.84
CA GLU A 550 -6.76 29.95 31.04
C GLU A 550 -7.12 28.51 31.41
N PRO A 551 -8.41 28.04 31.33
CA PRO A 551 -8.74 26.63 31.60
C PRO A 551 -8.02 25.65 30.69
N ILE A 552 -7.86 25.98 29.40
CA ILE A 552 -7.12 25.16 28.44
C ILE A 552 -5.63 25.11 28.78
N ILE A 553 -5.04 26.23 29.18
CA ILE A 553 -3.62 26.30 29.56
C ILE A 553 -3.34 25.47 30.83
N GLU A 554 -4.26 25.48 31.79
CA GLU A 554 -4.06 24.80 33.09
C GLU A 554 -4.36 23.30 33.04
N ASN A 555 -5.44 22.90 32.34
CA ASN A 555 -5.97 21.56 32.41
C ASN A 555 -5.82 20.78 31.06
N GLY A 556 -5.70 21.49 29.94
CA GLY A 556 -5.54 20.86 28.65
C GLY A 556 -4.22 20.09 28.54
N LYS A 557 -4.24 19.03 27.71
CA LYS A 557 -3.08 18.23 27.37
C LYS A 557 -2.88 18.24 25.86
N MET A 558 -1.61 18.19 25.43
CA MET A 558 -1.27 18.12 24.00
C MET A 558 -0.43 16.89 23.69
N PRO A 559 -0.50 16.37 22.46
CA PRO A 559 0.38 15.30 22.02
C PRO A 559 1.84 15.74 22.00
N ARG A 560 2.74 14.84 22.42
CA ARG A 560 4.19 14.95 22.23
C ARG A 560 4.65 13.82 21.33
N ILE A 561 5.53 14.13 20.39
CA ILE A 561 6.05 13.19 19.41
C ILE A 561 7.56 13.16 19.54
N ALA A 562 8.13 11.97 19.58
CA ALA A 562 9.56 11.75 19.51
C ALA A 562 9.90 10.68 18.49
N TYR A 563 10.79 11.01 17.58
CA TYR A 563 11.55 10.08 16.77
C TYR A 563 12.82 9.74 17.53
N VAL A 564 13.11 8.46 17.70
CA VAL A 564 14.27 7.95 18.42
C VAL A 564 15.04 7.02 17.50
N SER A 565 16.37 7.09 17.53
CA SER A 565 17.21 6.12 16.84
C SER A 565 18.42 5.78 17.71
N THR A 566 18.96 4.59 17.55
CA THR A 566 20.28 4.26 18.09
C THR A 566 21.35 5.10 17.39
N VAL A 567 22.52 5.21 17.97
CA VAL A 567 23.66 5.99 17.44
C VAL A 567 24.84 5.06 17.23
N ASP A 568 25.32 5.01 16.00
CA ASP A 568 26.53 4.27 15.61
C ASP A 568 27.78 5.18 15.66
N ASP A 569 27.64 6.44 15.23
CA ASP A 569 28.75 7.39 15.20
C ASP A 569 28.28 8.81 15.55
N ARG A 570 28.48 9.20 16.80
CA ARG A 570 28.13 10.55 17.30
C ARG A 570 28.88 11.68 16.62
N ASP A 571 30.13 11.46 16.19
CA ASP A 571 30.92 12.50 15.53
C ASP A 571 30.39 12.80 14.13
N LYS A 572 29.89 11.80 13.42
CA LYS A 572 29.20 11.98 12.15
C LYS A 572 27.92 12.79 12.32
N LEU A 573 27.11 12.51 13.33
CA LEU A 573 25.90 13.30 13.64
C LEU A 573 26.24 14.76 13.94
N LYS A 574 27.30 15.02 14.68
CA LYS A 574 27.78 16.38 14.97
C LYS A 574 28.20 17.11 13.69
N GLN A 575 28.91 16.43 12.81
CA GLN A 575 29.30 16.97 11.50
C GLN A 575 28.07 17.25 10.61
N SER A 576 27.10 16.33 10.59
CA SER A 576 25.82 16.52 9.90
C SER A 576 25.16 17.82 10.35
N TRP A 577 24.99 17.99 11.65
CA TRP A 577 24.38 19.17 12.22
C TRP A 577 25.11 20.49 11.82
N GLN A 578 26.44 20.50 11.87
CA GLN A 578 27.22 21.67 11.49
C GLN A 578 27.05 22.04 10.00
N ARG A 579 27.02 21.03 9.11
CA ARG A 579 26.80 21.22 7.67
C ARG A 579 25.38 21.71 7.38
N LEU A 580 24.37 21.06 8.01
CA LEU A 580 22.96 21.45 7.86
C LEU A 580 22.73 22.90 8.26
N ASN A 581 23.18 23.31 9.45
CA ASN A 581 23.03 24.69 9.93
C ASN A 581 23.66 25.71 8.97
N LYS A 582 24.88 25.44 8.50
CA LYS A 582 25.57 26.32 7.57
C LYS A 582 24.82 26.47 6.24
N SER A 583 24.32 25.36 5.70
CA SER A 583 23.63 25.37 4.40
C SER A 583 22.24 25.97 4.52
N ILE A 584 21.49 25.68 5.58
CA ILE A 584 20.18 26.28 5.85
C ILE A 584 20.30 27.80 6.03
N ASP A 585 21.29 28.29 6.79
CA ASP A 585 21.54 29.72 6.96
C ASP A 585 21.85 30.39 5.62
N SER A 586 22.68 29.76 4.79
CA SER A 586 22.97 30.25 3.43
C SER A 586 21.72 30.33 2.55
N LEU A 587 20.85 29.28 2.58
CA LEU A 587 19.60 29.25 1.82
C LEU A 587 18.63 30.34 2.28
N LEU A 588 18.44 30.53 3.58
CA LEU A 588 17.55 31.56 4.12
C LEU A 588 18.02 32.96 3.76
N ARG A 589 19.33 33.25 3.83
CA ARG A 589 19.89 34.52 3.40
C ARG A 589 19.65 34.78 1.89
N LYS A 590 19.90 33.79 1.04
CA LYS A 590 19.67 33.89 -0.41
C LYS A 590 18.18 34.05 -0.74
N ALA A 591 17.29 33.35 -0.04
CA ALA A 591 15.84 33.50 -0.19
C ALA A 591 15.38 34.91 0.25
N GLY A 592 15.95 35.44 1.34
CA GLY A 592 15.68 36.80 1.79
C GLY A 592 16.14 37.87 0.79
N GLU A 593 17.30 37.69 0.17
CA GLU A 593 17.79 38.54 -0.90
C GLU A 593 16.85 38.59 -2.12
N LEU A 594 16.31 37.41 -2.52
CA LEU A 594 15.29 37.30 -3.59
C LEU A 594 13.94 37.95 -3.22
N ALA A 595 13.57 37.90 -1.95
CA ALA A 595 12.33 38.51 -1.43
C ALA A 595 12.46 40.03 -1.17
N GLY A 596 13.43 40.71 -1.78
CA GLY A 596 13.61 42.16 -1.71
C GLY A 596 14.45 42.63 -0.52
N GLY A 597 15.34 41.79 -0.01
CA GLY A 597 16.25 42.11 1.12
C GLY A 597 15.62 41.91 2.49
N MET A 598 14.60 41.06 2.60
CA MET A 598 14.00 40.67 3.87
C MET A 598 14.99 39.77 4.62
N GLU A 599 15.54 40.24 5.73
CA GLU A 599 16.28 39.37 6.65
C GLU A 599 15.29 38.43 7.35
N ILE A 600 15.48 37.12 7.11
CA ILE A 600 14.78 36.08 7.88
C ILE A 600 15.71 35.74 9.06
N PRO A 601 15.43 36.28 10.27
CA PRO A 601 16.32 36.06 11.39
C PRO A 601 16.19 34.61 11.87
N MET A 602 17.24 33.80 11.69
CA MET A 602 17.33 32.53 12.42
C MET A 602 17.80 32.77 13.84
N GLN A 603 16.97 32.41 14.80
CA GLN A 603 17.39 32.37 16.19
C GLN A 603 18.37 31.20 16.36
N ALA A 604 19.58 31.50 16.81
CA ALA A 604 20.58 30.47 17.10
C ALA A 604 20.02 29.44 18.10
N PRO A 605 20.09 28.13 17.81
CA PRO A 605 19.64 27.13 18.76
C PRO A 605 20.45 27.22 20.06
N MET A 606 19.76 27.14 21.17
CA MET A 606 20.38 26.98 22.50
C MET A 606 20.73 25.52 22.74
N SER A 607 21.66 25.24 23.61
CA SER A 607 21.99 23.88 24.03
C SER A 607 21.95 23.74 25.55
N SER A 608 21.56 22.57 26.00
CA SER A 608 21.64 22.14 27.40
C SER A 608 22.18 20.72 27.47
N GLU A 609 22.87 20.40 28.54
CA GLU A 609 23.38 19.04 28.79
C GLU A 609 22.79 18.51 30.10
N LYS A 610 22.25 17.26 30.03
CA LYS A 610 21.68 16.59 31.19
C LYS A 610 21.85 15.08 31.06
N ASN A 611 22.48 14.44 32.03
CA ASN A 611 22.69 12.99 32.09
C ASN A 611 23.37 12.42 30.83
N GLY A 612 24.34 13.10 30.24
CA GLY A 612 25.03 12.69 29.03
C GLY A 612 24.27 12.95 27.73
N LEU A 613 23.04 13.46 27.80
CA LEU A 613 22.24 13.89 26.68
C LEU A 613 22.48 15.38 26.39
N THR A 614 23.00 15.71 25.24
CA THR A 614 23.13 17.08 24.74
C THR A 614 21.93 17.41 23.88
N THR A 615 21.13 18.39 24.30
CA THR A 615 19.91 18.82 23.62
C THR A 615 20.07 20.21 23.02
N TRP A 616 19.79 20.34 21.72
CA TRP A 616 19.67 21.61 21.01
C TRP A 616 18.20 21.92 20.77
N PHE A 617 17.82 23.17 21.01
CA PHE A 617 16.44 23.62 20.89
C PHE A 617 16.37 25.11 20.53
N VAL A 618 15.29 25.51 19.89
CA VAL A 618 14.97 26.91 19.64
C VAL A 618 14.01 27.36 20.76
N PRO A 619 14.38 28.35 21.59
CA PRO A 619 13.47 28.80 22.64
C PRO A 619 12.23 29.45 22.03
N VAL A 620 11.07 29.00 22.46
CA VAL A 620 9.77 29.60 22.12
C VAL A 620 9.27 30.49 23.24
N PRO A 621 8.53 31.60 22.95
CA PRO A 621 8.12 32.55 23.94
C PRO A 621 7.05 32.06 24.94
N PHE A 622 6.61 30.80 24.84
CA PHE A 622 5.46 30.26 25.59
C PHE A 622 5.81 29.63 26.95
N GLN A 623 7.03 29.72 27.40
CA GLN A 623 7.50 29.26 28.74
C GLN A 623 7.09 27.81 29.07
N ASN A 624 7.14 26.91 28.09
CA ASN A 624 6.74 25.54 28.28
C ASN A 624 7.74 24.60 27.58
N ASP A 625 8.47 23.80 28.37
CA ASP A 625 9.46 22.82 27.86
C ASP A 625 8.81 21.64 27.08
N ASP A 626 7.49 21.45 27.22
CA ASP A 626 6.76 20.46 26.41
C ASP A 626 6.42 20.96 25.01
N PHE A 627 6.48 22.27 24.75
CA PHE A 627 6.29 22.89 23.44
C PHE A 627 7.60 23.48 22.91
N VAL A 628 8.69 22.71 23.01
CA VAL A 628 10.01 23.13 22.54
C VAL A 628 10.58 22.05 21.63
N PRO A 629 10.46 22.23 20.30
CA PRO A 629 11.09 21.32 19.36
C PRO A 629 12.59 21.22 19.62
N SER A 630 13.09 20.00 19.69
CA SER A 630 14.47 19.74 20.10
C SER A 630 15.07 18.55 19.35
N VAL A 631 16.40 18.62 19.21
CA VAL A 631 17.23 17.50 18.79
C VAL A 631 18.19 17.18 19.92
N SER A 632 18.22 15.93 20.36
CA SER A 632 19.04 15.49 21.47
C SER A 632 19.92 14.31 21.06
N VAL A 633 21.17 14.28 21.50
CA VAL A 633 22.14 13.23 21.19
C VAL A 633 22.90 12.82 22.43
N SER A 634 22.98 11.51 22.66
CA SER A 634 23.94 10.88 23.58
C SER A 634 24.95 10.02 22.79
N ASP A 635 25.73 9.21 23.47
CA ASP A 635 26.63 8.25 22.81
C ASP A 635 25.87 7.06 22.20
N GLU A 636 24.65 6.80 22.67
CA GLU A 636 23.85 5.62 22.29
C GLU A 636 22.55 5.98 21.57
N LEU A 637 22.01 7.19 21.78
CA LEU A 637 20.67 7.56 21.34
C LEU A 637 20.62 8.95 20.70
N PHE A 638 19.82 9.06 19.66
CA PHE A 638 19.41 10.28 18.98
C PHE A 638 17.90 10.48 19.15
N PHE A 639 17.47 11.70 19.41
CA PHE A 639 16.07 12.11 19.49
C PHE A 639 15.81 13.33 18.62
N ALA A 640 14.70 13.31 17.87
CA ALA A 640 14.07 14.50 17.32
C ALA A 640 12.65 14.56 17.90
N SER A 641 12.34 15.59 18.70
CA SER A 641 11.09 15.63 19.46
C SER A 641 10.44 17.01 19.41
N THR A 642 9.09 17.03 19.46
CA THR A 642 8.30 18.25 19.65
C THR A 642 8.44 18.81 21.08
N SER A 643 8.93 18.01 22.01
CA SER A 643 9.09 18.33 23.44
C SER A 643 10.48 17.95 23.93
N LYS A 644 11.23 18.94 24.39
CA LYS A 644 12.51 18.73 25.05
C LYS A 644 12.38 17.87 26.31
N GLN A 645 11.34 18.10 27.12
CA GLN A 645 11.09 17.34 28.33
C GLN A 645 10.77 15.89 28.05
N PHE A 646 10.02 15.61 26.95
CA PHE A 646 9.67 14.27 26.55
C PHE A 646 10.91 13.47 26.10
N ALA A 647 11.79 14.05 25.29
CA ALA A 647 13.05 13.42 24.89
C ALA A 647 13.94 13.06 26.11
N GLU A 648 14.06 13.96 27.08
CA GLU A 648 14.78 13.70 28.32
C GLU A 648 14.15 12.58 29.16
N GLY A 649 12.81 12.49 29.16
CA GLY A 649 12.05 11.43 29.84
C GLY A 649 12.26 10.06 29.20
N LEU A 650 12.20 9.98 27.86
CA LEU A 650 12.44 8.75 27.09
C LEU A 650 13.89 8.26 27.25
N SER A 651 14.87 9.18 27.23
CA SER A 651 16.28 8.84 27.46
C SER A 651 16.50 8.20 28.85
N ALA A 652 15.73 8.59 29.87
CA ALA A 652 15.79 7.98 31.19
C ALA A 652 15.11 6.59 31.28
N GLN A 653 14.32 6.21 30.27
CA GLN A 653 13.71 4.89 30.16
C GLN A 653 14.62 3.89 29.43
N ALA A 654 15.51 4.38 28.57
CA ALA A 654 16.49 3.55 27.89
C ALA A 654 17.34 2.75 28.88
N GLY A 655 17.63 1.51 28.59
CA GLY A 655 18.43 0.62 29.43
C GLY A 655 17.66 -0.01 30.61
N LYS A 656 16.34 0.23 30.74
CA LYS A 656 15.51 -0.56 31.66
C LYS A 656 15.16 -1.90 31.01
N ASP A 657 15.00 -2.93 31.85
CA ASP A 657 14.53 -4.22 31.36
C ASP A 657 13.11 -4.08 30.79
N ALA A 658 12.90 -4.50 29.54
CA ALA A 658 11.60 -4.62 28.94
C ALA A 658 11.05 -6.05 29.12
N SER A 659 9.76 -6.18 29.34
CA SER A 659 9.11 -7.48 29.28
C SER A 659 8.97 -7.93 27.84
N GLY A 660 9.62 -9.03 27.49
CA GLY A 660 9.51 -9.69 26.17
C GLY A 660 10.54 -9.23 25.14
N GLN A 661 11.15 -10.20 24.47
CA GLN A 661 12.02 -9.97 23.31
C GLN A 661 11.15 -9.63 22.12
N ARG A 662 11.43 -8.50 21.44
CA ARG A 662 10.79 -8.08 20.20
C ARG A 662 11.85 -7.98 19.12
N SER A 663 11.48 -8.28 17.88
CA SER A 663 12.31 -8.11 16.69
C SER A 663 11.46 -7.71 15.48
N GLY A 664 12.08 -7.32 14.37
CA GLY A 664 11.41 -6.95 13.15
C GLY A 664 10.73 -5.57 13.22
N MET A 665 9.41 -5.50 13.00
CA MET A 665 8.62 -4.28 13.11
C MET A 665 7.50 -4.48 14.13
N TRP A 666 7.31 -3.51 15.00
CA TRP A 666 6.29 -3.52 16.05
C TRP A 666 5.57 -2.19 16.16
N LEU A 667 4.25 -2.18 15.97
CA LEU A 667 3.38 -1.02 16.18
C LEU A 667 2.37 -1.37 17.26
N GLU A 668 2.26 -0.52 18.27
CA GLU A 668 1.26 -0.60 19.32
C GLU A 668 0.56 0.76 19.45
N ILE A 669 -0.79 0.76 19.41
CA ILE A 669 -1.63 1.93 19.64
C ILE A 669 -2.54 1.60 20.83
N ASP A 670 -2.44 2.39 21.91
CA ASP A 670 -3.26 2.21 23.11
C ASP A 670 -4.57 3.01 22.95
N LEU A 671 -5.64 2.30 22.62
CA LEU A 671 -6.95 2.90 22.40
C LEU A 671 -7.64 3.34 23.70
N LYS A 672 -7.25 2.75 24.85
CA LYS A 672 -7.72 3.23 26.17
C LYS A 672 -7.16 4.61 26.48
N VAL A 673 -5.88 4.85 26.16
CA VAL A 673 -5.24 6.16 26.32
C VAL A 673 -5.90 7.19 25.42
N SER A 674 -6.21 6.79 24.16
CA SER A 674 -6.96 7.64 23.23
C SER A 674 -8.35 7.99 23.74
N HIS A 675 -9.09 7.00 24.23
CA HIS A 675 -10.42 7.21 24.83
C HIS A 675 -10.36 8.15 26.02
N GLN A 676 -9.47 7.90 26.98
CA GLN A 676 -9.31 8.77 28.17
C GLN A 676 -8.94 10.20 27.81
N TYR A 677 -8.03 10.37 26.84
CA TYR A 677 -7.65 11.69 26.35
C TYR A 677 -8.81 12.44 25.73
N ALA A 678 -9.60 11.77 24.89
CA ALA A 678 -10.78 12.38 24.26
C ALA A 678 -11.87 12.70 25.30
N GLN A 679 -12.04 11.86 26.31
CA GLN A 679 -12.96 12.11 27.43
C GLN A 679 -12.50 13.31 28.26
N ASP A 680 -11.22 13.35 28.66
CA ASP A 680 -10.65 14.49 29.42
C ASP A 680 -10.88 15.82 28.65
N TRP A 681 -10.75 15.83 27.32
CA TRP A 681 -11.00 16.99 26.49
C TRP A 681 -12.47 17.34 26.36
N LEU A 682 -13.36 16.35 26.22
CA LEU A 682 -14.80 16.57 26.15
C LEU A 682 -15.33 17.23 27.43
N GLU A 683 -14.90 16.73 28.60
CA GLU A 683 -15.24 17.30 29.91
C GLU A 683 -14.70 18.74 30.05
N LEU A 684 -13.43 18.96 29.66
CA LEU A 684 -12.82 20.30 29.72
C LEU A 684 -13.53 21.33 28.84
N VAL A 685 -13.92 20.92 27.62
CA VAL A 685 -14.66 21.77 26.68
C VAL A 685 -16.09 22.02 27.18
N GLU A 686 -16.76 21.01 27.72
CA GLU A 686 -18.10 21.16 28.29
C GLU A 686 -18.13 22.15 29.46
N ASP A 687 -17.24 22.00 30.43
CA ASP A 687 -17.16 22.84 31.61
C ASP A 687 -16.84 24.32 31.27
N ASN A 688 -16.26 24.57 30.10
CA ASN A 688 -15.81 25.91 29.70
C ASN A 688 -16.40 26.35 28.35
N ALA A 689 -17.46 25.72 27.86
CA ALA A 689 -18.00 25.96 26.52
C ALA A 689 -18.36 27.44 26.25
N ASP A 690 -18.94 28.14 27.24
CA ASP A 690 -19.32 29.54 27.14
C ASP A 690 -18.12 30.51 27.08
N ASP A 691 -16.95 30.08 27.59
CA ASP A 691 -15.70 30.85 27.54
C ASP A 691 -14.86 30.53 26.29
N LEU A 692 -15.03 29.32 25.72
CA LEU A 692 -14.25 28.81 24.59
C LEU A 692 -14.90 29.09 23.24
N MET A 693 -16.22 29.21 23.19
CA MET A 693 -17.04 29.24 21.96
C MET A 693 -17.98 30.45 21.97
N SER A 694 -18.39 30.84 20.78
CA SER A 694 -19.54 31.76 20.67
C SER A 694 -20.83 31.04 21.08
N ALA A 695 -21.85 31.79 21.50
CA ALA A 695 -23.12 31.19 21.95
C ALA A 695 -23.75 30.20 20.95
N PRO A 696 -23.81 30.48 19.62
CA PRO A 696 -24.28 29.48 18.66
C PRO A 696 -23.43 28.20 18.61
N GLU A 697 -22.11 28.32 18.71
CA GLU A 697 -21.17 27.15 18.69
C GLU A 697 -21.34 26.31 19.94
N ALA A 698 -21.50 26.94 21.10
CA ALA A 698 -21.75 26.24 22.35
C ALA A 698 -23.09 25.49 22.35
N ASP A 699 -24.12 26.08 21.73
CA ASP A 699 -25.43 25.43 21.57
C ASP A 699 -25.34 24.23 20.61
N ASP A 700 -24.62 24.37 19.49
CA ASP A 700 -24.36 23.27 18.56
C ASP A 700 -23.53 22.15 19.22
N PHE A 701 -22.51 22.47 20.02
CA PHE A 701 -21.74 21.50 20.78
C PHE A 701 -22.64 20.70 21.74
N ARG A 702 -23.50 21.42 22.52
CA ARG A 702 -24.44 20.76 23.45
C ARG A 702 -25.44 19.86 22.73
N ALA A 703 -25.90 20.28 21.55
CA ALA A 703 -26.84 19.50 20.74
C ALA A 703 -26.22 18.18 20.19
N ASN A 704 -24.90 18.17 19.96
CA ASN A 704 -24.19 17.00 19.44
C ASN A 704 -23.50 16.19 20.55
N LYS A 705 -23.63 16.56 21.82
CA LYS A 705 -22.93 15.93 22.92
C LYS A 705 -23.24 14.46 23.08
N GLU A 706 -24.51 14.06 23.02
CA GLU A 706 -24.95 12.65 23.13
C GLU A 706 -24.28 11.77 22.06
N MET A 707 -24.14 12.28 20.84
CA MET A 707 -23.44 11.58 19.77
C MET A 707 -21.94 11.43 20.07
N LEU A 708 -21.28 12.47 20.61
CA LEU A 708 -19.86 12.41 20.98
C LEU A 708 -19.63 11.43 22.12
N GLU A 709 -20.51 11.37 23.12
CA GLU A 709 -20.45 10.43 24.23
C GLU A 709 -20.65 8.98 23.76
N ALA A 710 -21.60 8.72 22.87
CA ALA A 710 -21.79 7.41 22.25
C ALA A 710 -20.57 6.96 21.43
N ALA A 711 -19.96 7.87 20.67
CA ALA A 711 -18.71 7.59 19.94
C ALA A 711 -17.56 7.26 20.88
N LEU A 712 -17.46 7.95 22.01
CA LEU A 712 -16.47 7.67 23.05
C LEU A 712 -16.75 6.32 23.72
N GLU A 713 -17.99 5.97 24.01
CA GLU A 713 -18.36 4.67 24.57
C GLU A 713 -17.95 3.53 23.63
N ALA A 714 -18.22 3.68 22.32
CA ALA A 714 -17.79 2.71 21.31
C ALA A 714 -16.26 2.58 21.25
N LEU A 715 -15.52 3.69 21.23
CA LEU A 715 -14.05 3.69 21.31
C LEU A 715 -13.57 3.05 22.62
N GLY A 716 -14.28 3.30 23.72
CA GLY A 716 -14.02 2.74 25.05
C GLY A 716 -14.16 1.21 25.12
N SER A 717 -14.82 0.55 24.17
CA SER A 717 -14.90 -0.91 24.06
C SER A 717 -13.61 -1.54 23.55
N LEU A 718 -12.74 -0.76 22.90
CA LEU A 718 -11.45 -1.21 22.37
C LEU A 718 -10.35 -1.04 23.42
N ASP A 719 -9.36 -1.92 23.37
CA ASP A 719 -8.20 -1.91 24.27
C ASP A 719 -6.96 -1.38 23.52
N LYS A 720 -6.47 -2.17 22.58
CA LYS A 720 -5.23 -1.90 21.86
C LYS A 720 -5.32 -2.35 20.42
N PHE A 721 -4.61 -1.65 19.55
CA PHE A 721 -4.24 -2.13 18.23
C PHE A 721 -2.77 -2.52 18.23
N ILE A 722 -2.46 -3.76 17.87
CA ILE A 722 -1.10 -4.28 17.79
C ILE A 722 -0.87 -4.81 16.37
N TYR A 723 0.20 -4.36 15.75
CA TYR A 723 0.68 -4.89 14.49
C TYR A 723 2.16 -5.23 14.63
N HIS A 724 2.54 -6.43 14.21
CA HIS A 724 3.95 -6.79 14.20
C HIS A 724 4.28 -7.69 13.00
N VAL A 725 5.51 -7.53 12.53
CA VAL A 725 6.15 -8.35 11.52
C VAL A 725 7.43 -8.91 12.10
N ARG A 726 7.59 -10.20 12.05
CA ARG A 726 8.78 -10.91 12.56
C ARG A 726 9.10 -12.12 11.69
N LYS A 727 10.28 -12.67 11.90
CA LYS A 727 10.66 -13.97 11.33
C LYS A 727 10.35 -15.08 12.33
N GLU A 728 9.67 -16.12 11.88
CA GLU A 728 9.33 -17.28 12.69
C GLU A 728 9.52 -18.51 11.80
N ASP A 729 10.28 -19.51 12.27
CA ASP A 729 10.62 -20.73 11.52
C ASP A 729 11.18 -20.46 10.11
N GLY A 730 11.93 -19.37 9.95
CA GLY A 730 12.55 -18.97 8.68
C GLY A 730 11.61 -18.26 7.70
N GLN A 731 10.34 -18.06 8.05
CA GLN A 731 9.33 -17.35 7.25
C GLN A 731 8.94 -16.02 7.89
N THR A 732 8.52 -15.08 7.06
CA THR A 732 7.90 -13.84 7.54
C THR A 732 6.52 -14.15 8.13
N ARG A 733 6.27 -13.64 9.34
CA ARG A 733 4.96 -13.70 9.97
C ARG A 733 4.50 -12.30 10.32
N THR A 734 3.33 -11.93 9.80
CA THR A 734 2.66 -10.66 10.09
C THR A 734 1.44 -10.94 10.94
N SER A 735 1.28 -10.22 12.04
CA SER A 735 0.10 -10.31 12.90
C SER A 735 -0.49 -8.93 13.14
N LEU A 736 -1.81 -8.84 13.08
CA LEU A 736 -2.58 -7.67 13.45
C LEU A 736 -3.63 -8.11 14.49
N HIS A 737 -3.70 -7.41 15.59
CA HIS A 737 -4.68 -7.66 16.63
C HIS A 737 -5.35 -6.35 17.06
N LEU A 738 -6.63 -6.20 16.72
CA LEU A 738 -7.47 -5.18 17.30
C LEU A 738 -8.15 -5.78 18.54
N LYS A 739 -7.55 -5.50 19.69
CA LYS A 739 -7.99 -6.07 20.97
C LYS A 739 -9.20 -5.31 21.51
N SER A 740 -10.23 -6.05 21.92
CA SER A 740 -11.37 -5.51 22.66
C SER A 740 -11.25 -5.79 24.17
N LYS A 741 -12.02 -5.03 24.96
CA LYS A 741 -12.11 -5.25 26.43
C LYS A 741 -12.90 -6.49 26.75
#